data_acff70a2fd0ca5bf96685d1285c16129
#
_entry.id   acff70a2fd0ca5bf96685d1285c16129
#
_cell.length_a   1.000
_cell.length_b   1.000
_cell.length_c   1.000
_cell.angle_alpha   90.00
_cell.angle_beta   90.00
_cell.angle_gamma   90.00
#
_symmetry.space_group_name_H-M   'P 1'
#
loop_
_entity.id
_entity.type
_entity.pdbx_description
1 polymer ?
#
loop_
_entity_poly.entity_id
_entity_poly.type
_entity_poly.pdbx_seq_one_letter_code
_entity_poly.pdbx_strand_id
1 'polypeptide(L)'
;MDKNTIIGFLLIGVVLIVFTWLNQPTPEQIEAQRRMQDSIARIEYAKQLEQQKELNREAKADDELAGLPDSVRLARLQNTFGVFADAMVGEEGSTVLENELIEVRLANKGGRIGYVRLKKYDNYKGEPLVLFDEKDSKFDFTLVTADNRVVNTGDLYFTPVKGNDRNSITMRLNTGEGSHLDFMYTLKPDDYMLQFSIKGTGLNGVLSPGTTALDLLWQQKITQQEKGRKFEDRYATVYYKFMADDVEYLSETKNDSKQLSNRLKWVAYKDMYFSSILIAGNEGFESTTIDSKMLPEDGSFLKEYKTTTSVPFDLKGNEATDMRFYFGPNQFSLLKSYDDDVEKADQLDLEKIVPLGWGIFRWVNQYFVIPLFNFLGQFIYSYGLLIFLLTVIVKLILFPLTYKSYMSSAKMRVLRPQVEELNAKYPGQDKAVERQRAIMELYSRAGASPMAGCVPMLLQMPILVALFMFFPSAIELRHQSFLWAHDLSTYDAIVSWNTYIPIITPYFGNHISLFCLLMTVTNIIYTKFNMDQTNTGQQQMPGMKAMMYMMPLMMLVFFNQYASGLTYYYFISTLITILQTVIFRYTINEDKLLAKLEENKKKPMKKSGFMKRLEEAQKAQQAQLERQKQQRENNRRR
;
A
#
# COMPACT_ATOMS: atom_id res chain seq x y z
N MET A 1 9.48 -41.85 -3.92
CA MET A 1 9.53 -40.85 -5.01
C MET A 1 10.03 -41.54 -6.26
N ASP A 2 9.28 -41.52 -7.36
CA ASP A 2 9.71 -42.08 -8.63
C ASP A 2 10.94 -41.35 -9.18
N LYS A 3 11.86 -42.11 -9.81
CA LYS A 3 13.08 -41.55 -10.45
C LYS A 3 12.77 -40.35 -11.36
N ASN A 4 11.63 -40.36 -12.04
CA ASN A 4 11.18 -39.29 -12.94
C ASN A 4 10.80 -37.99 -12.18
N THR A 5 10.30 -38.12 -10.96
CA THR A 5 9.97 -36.94 -10.10
C THR A 5 11.25 -36.29 -9.58
N ILE A 6 12.27 -37.08 -9.22
CA ILE A 6 13.58 -36.60 -8.80
C ILE A 6 14.27 -35.89 -9.98
N ILE A 7 14.21 -36.49 -11.17
CA ILE A 7 14.76 -35.89 -12.40
C ILE A 7 14.02 -34.59 -12.75
N GLY A 8 12.70 -34.51 -12.55
CA GLY A 8 11.91 -33.28 -12.76
C GLY A 8 12.33 -32.15 -11.80
N PHE A 9 12.55 -32.45 -10.52
CA PHE A 9 13.07 -31.48 -9.55
C PHE A 9 14.51 -31.04 -9.85
N LEU A 10 15.37 -32.00 -10.26
CA LEU A 10 16.72 -31.69 -10.69
C LEU A 10 16.73 -30.80 -11.94
N LEU A 11 15.84 -31.07 -12.91
CA LEU A 11 15.70 -30.24 -14.11
C LEU A 11 15.21 -28.81 -13.79
N ILE A 12 14.23 -28.67 -12.90
CA ILE A 12 13.77 -27.35 -12.45
C ILE A 12 14.89 -26.63 -11.69
N GLY A 13 15.61 -27.34 -10.81
CA GLY A 13 16.78 -26.79 -10.12
C GLY A 13 17.87 -26.36 -11.09
N VAL A 14 18.16 -27.16 -12.09
CA VAL A 14 19.15 -26.82 -13.16
C VAL A 14 18.66 -25.64 -13.99
N VAL A 15 17.38 -25.56 -14.36
CA VAL A 15 16.81 -24.42 -15.10
C VAL A 15 16.91 -23.15 -14.26
N LEU A 16 16.62 -23.20 -12.97
CA LEU A 16 16.77 -22.03 -12.07
C LEU A 16 18.26 -21.63 -11.92
N ILE A 17 19.15 -22.59 -11.78
CA ILE A 17 20.60 -22.34 -11.69
C ILE A 17 21.11 -21.75 -13.01
N VAL A 18 20.71 -22.32 -14.15
CA VAL A 18 21.09 -21.82 -15.48
C VAL A 18 20.49 -20.43 -15.73
N PHE A 19 19.24 -20.19 -15.34
CA PHE A 19 18.61 -18.88 -15.44
C PHE A 19 19.32 -17.85 -14.54
N THR A 20 19.67 -18.23 -13.31
CA THR A 20 20.43 -17.37 -12.40
C THR A 20 21.85 -17.11 -12.93
N TRP A 21 22.47 -18.12 -13.52
CA TRP A 21 23.82 -17.99 -14.12
C TRP A 21 23.82 -17.15 -15.40
N LEU A 22 22.81 -17.31 -16.26
CA LEU A 22 22.63 -16.49 -17.47
C LEU A 22 22.27 -15.02 -17.17
N ASN A 23 21.60 -14.78 -16.04
CA ASN A 23 21.23 -13.44 -15.56
C ASN A 23 22.20 -12.88 -14.52
N GLN A 24 23.34 -13.54 -14.27
CA GLN A 24 24.39 -12.94 -13.45
C GLN A 24 24.94 -11.70 -14.16
N PRO A 25 24.97 -10.55 -13.46
CA PRO A 25 25.56 -9.35 -14.03
C PRO A 25 27.02 -9.62 -14.41
N THR A 26 27.41 -9.16 -15.58
CA THR A 26 28.81 -9.32 -16.05
C THR A 26 29.77 -8.61 -15.09
N PRO A 27 31.05 -9.06 -15.01
CA PRO A 27 32.06 -8.38 -14.18
C PRO A 27 32.11 -6.86 -14.44
N GLU A 28 31.92 -6.43 -15.69
CA GLU A 28 31.85 -5.02 -16.08
C GLU A 28 30.60 -4.30 -15.50
N GLN A 29 29.46 -4.98 -15.46
CA GLN A 29 28.22 -4.43 -14.84
C GLN A 29 28.37 -4.33 -13.32
N ILE A 30 29.01 -5.31 -12.67
CA ILE A 30 29.30 -5.28 -11.23
C ILE A 30 30.29 -4.15 -10.91
N GLU A 31 31.30 -3.97 -11.74
CA GLU A 31 32.27 -2.86 -11.58
C GLU A 31 31.63 -1.50 -11.84
N ALA A 32 30.79 -1.38 -12.86
CA ALA A 32 30.03 -0.16 -13.14
C ALA A 32 29.06 0.17 -12.00
N GLN A 33 28.40 -0.84 -11.43
CA GLN A 33 27.48 -0.69 -10.31
C GLN A 33 28.23 -0.32 -9.02
N ARG A 34 29.42 -0.90 -8.76
CA ARG A 34 30.31 -0.50 -7.65
C ARG A 34 30.81 0.93 -7.83
N ARG A 35 31.28 1.31 -9.02
CA ARG A 35 31.74 2.70 -9.29
C ARG A 35 30.61 3.70 -9.12
N MET A 36 29.38 3.33 -9.52
CA MET A 36 28.19 4.17 -9.30
C MET A 36 27.83 4.27 -7.81
N GLN A 37 27.87 3.16 -7.07
CA GLN A 37 27.66 3.16 -5.61
C GLN A 37 28.75 3.94 -4.87
N ASP A 38 30.03 3.77 -5.24
CA ASP A 38 31.14 4.53 -4.66
C ASP A 38 31.06 6.03 -4.98
N SER A 39 30.58 6.40 -6.18
CA SER A 39 30.37 7.80 -6.53
C SER A 39 29.19 8.42 -5.77
N ILE A 40 28.08 7.68 -5.61
CA ILE A 40 26.93 8.09 -4.81
C ILE A 40 27.34 8.22 -3.33
N ALA A 41 28.05 7.24 -2.79
CA ALA A 41 28.56 7.29 -1.41
C ALA A 41 29.51 8.48 -1.17
N ARG A 42 30.38 8.80 -2.15
CA ARG A 42 31.25 10.00 -2.06
C ARG A 42 30.47 11.30 -2.13
N ILE A 43 29.42 11.39 -2.95
CA ILE A 43 28.55 12.56 -3.05
C ILE A 43 27.72 12.71 -1.77
N GLU A 44 27.21 11.61 -1.22
CA GLU A 44 26.48 11.61 0.07
C GLU A 44 27.40 11.99 1.23
N TYR A 45 28.61 11.43 1.28
CA TYR A 45 29.61 11.79 2.29
C TYR A 45 30.02 13.27 2.19
N ALA A 46 30.23 13.79 0.96
CA ALA A 46 30.52 15.20 0.76
C ALA A 46 29.35 16.11 1.20
N LYS A 47 28.10 15.73 0.88
CA LYS A 47 26.90 16.44 1.35
C LYS A 47 26.76 16.39 2.87
N GLN A 48 27.00 15.23 3.50
CA GLN A 48 26.98 15.10 4.96
C GLN A 48 28.08 15.94 5.61
N LEU A 49 29.26 15.99 5.01
CA LEU A 49 30.37 16.82 5.49
C LEU A 49 30.07 18.32 5.34
N GLU A 50 29.40 18.72 4.27
CA GLU A 50 28.91 20.09 4.09
C GLU A 50 27.82 20.45 5.10
N GLN A 51 26.84 19.59 5.27
CA GLN A 51 25.78 19.77 6.29
C GLN A 51 26.36 19.82 7.71
N GLN A 52 27.34 18.98 8.01
CA GLN A 52 27.99 18.99 9.33
C GLN A 52 28.88 20.21 9.52
N LYS A 53 29.47 20.74 8.44
CA LYS A 53 30.18 22.02 8.47
C LYS A 53 29.24 23.20 8.62
N GLU A 54 28.05 23.16 8.02
CA GLU A 54 27.00 24.17 8.17
C GLU A 54 26.44 24.16 9.59
N LEU A 55 26.05 22.99 10.13
CA LEU A 55 25.63 22.83 11.53
C LEU A 55 26.69 23.29 12.53
N ASN A 56 27.98 22.97 12.26
CA ASN A 56 29.08 23.43 13.11
C ASN A 56 29.38 24.95 12.95
N ARG A 57 29.04 25.55 11.79
CA ARG A 57 29.09 27.00 11.60
C ARG A 57 27.95 27.69 12.32
N GLU A 58 26.73 27.15 12.25
CA GLU A 58 25.57 27.67 12.97
C GLU A 58 25.76 27.57 14.49
N ALA A 59 26.18 26.41 15.01
CA ALA A 59 26.49 26.24 16.43
C ALA A 59 27.64 27.13 16.94
N LYS A 60 28.68 27.35 16.11
CA LYS A 60 29.76 28.29 16.45
C LYS A 60 29.32 29.75 16.36
N ALA A 61 28.43 30.08 15.41
CA ALA A 61 27.88 31.43 15.28
C ALA A 61 26.99 31.77 16.47
N ASP A 62 26.19 30.82 16.96
CA ASP A 62 25.35 30.99 18.15
C ASP A 62 26.20 31.12 19.42
N ASP A 63 27.26 30.31 19.58
CA ASP A 63 28.22 30.42 20.73
C ASP A 63 29.04 31.72 20.71
N GLU A 64 29.50 32.16 19.52
CA GLU A 64 30.18 33.44 19.35
C GLU A 64 29.27 34.65 19.61
N LEU A 65 27.97 34.54 19.27
CA LEU A 65 26.99 35.57 19.56
C LEU A 65 26.60 35.63 21.04
N ALA A 66 26.52 34.49 21.72
CA ALA A 66 26.18 34.41 23.16
C ALA A 66 27.24 35.07 24.07
N GLY A 67 28.47 35.13 23.62
CA GLY A 67 29.57 35.75 24.39
C GLY A 67 29.80 37.26 24.15
N LEU A 68 29.04 37.89 23.26
CA LEU A 68 29.22 39.33 22.91
C LEU A 68 28.34 40.25 23.79
N PRO A 69 28.77 41.49 24.06
CA PRO A 69 27.90 42.50 24.65
C PRO A 69 26.64 42.71 23.80
N ASP A 70 25.51 42.94 24.44
CA ASP A 70 24.20 43.06 23.76
C ASP A 70 24.17 44.03 22.60
N SER A 71 24.85 45.16 22.73
CA SER A 71 24.94 46.19 21.69
C SER A 71 25.70 45.70 20.46
N VAL A 72 26.77 44.91 20.61
CA VAL A 72 27.56 44.34 19.51
C VAL A 72 26.81 43.19 18.87
N ARG A 73 26.11 42.41 19.66
CA ARG A 73 25.24 41.32 19.17
C ARG A 73 24.10 41.89 18.30
N LEU A 74 23.41 42.89 18.78
CA LEU A 74 22.31 43.53 18.06
C LEU A 74 22.80 44.18 16.73
N ALA A 75 23.92 44.89 16.74
CA ALA A 75 24.50 45.47 15.54
C ALA A 75 24.89 44.40 14.50
N ARG A 76 25.39 43.23 14.94
CA ARG A 76 25.74 42.11 14.05
C ARG A 76 24.48 41.48 13.47
N LEU A 77 23.42 41.25 14.28
CA LEU A 77 22.13 40.79 13.81
C LEU A 77 21.48 41.75 12.81
N GLN A 78 21.51 43.05 13.08
CA GLN A 78 21.00 44.09 12.15
C GLN A 78 21.74 44.04 10.81
N ASN A 79 23.06 43.88 10.82
CA ASN A 79 23.83 43.76 9.58
C ASN A 79 23.49 42.48 8.79
N THR A 80 23.19 41.36 9.46
CA THR A 80 22.91 40.08 8.81
C THR A 80 21.46 39.94 8.41
N PHE A 81 20.51 40.29 9.30
CA PHE A 81 19.08 40.04 9.14
C PHE A 81 18.24 41.28 8.87
N GLY A 82 18.85 42.49 8.93
CA GLY A 82 18.18 43.74 8.66
C GLY A 82 16.99 43.97 9.59
N VAL A 83 15.82 44.19 8.98
CA VAL A 83 14.56 44.46 9.71
C VAL A 83 14.08 43.27 10.56
N PHE A 84 14.60 42.08 10.34
CA PHE A 84 14.27 40.85 11.10
C PHE A 84 15.21 40.64 12.30
N ALA A 85 16.18 41.52 12.56
CA ALA A 85 17.18 41.35 13.63
C ALA A 85 16.54 41.21 15.01
N ASP A 86 15.49 41.99 15.30
CA ASP A 86 14.78 41.93 16.58
C ASP A 86 14.04 40.62 16.77
N ALA A 87 13.57 40.00 15.69
CA ALA A 87 12.90 38.73 15.71
C ALA A 87 13.85 37.50 15.82
N MET A 88 15.18 37.72 15.70
CA MET A 88 16.19 36.67 15.97
C MET A 88 16.36 36.40 17.47
N VAL A 89 15.84 37.26 18.33
CA VAL A 89 15.92 37.10 19.78
C VAL A 89 14.50 36.97 20.33
N GLY A 90 14.24 35.89 21.05
CA GLY A 90 12.91 35.65 21.62
C GLY A 90 12.97 34.52 22.67
N GLU A 91 11.85 34.30 23.31
CA GLU A 91 11.70 33.20 24.28
C GLU A 91 11.22 31.93 23.59
N GLU A 92 11.93 30.83 23.80
CA GLU A 92 11.45 29.52 23.40
C GLU A 92 10.16 29.20 24.14
N GLY A 93 9.19 28.67 23.44
CA GLY A 93 7.90 28.31 23.99
C GLY A 93 6.95 27.82 22.91
N SER A 94 5.82 27.32 23.35
CA SER A 94 4.77 26.89 22.43
C SER A 94 3.37 27.24 22.94
N THR A 95 2.46 27.46 22.03
CA THR A 95 1.04 27.67 22.32
C THR A 95 0.25 26.46 21.84
N VAL A 96 -0.64 25.93 22.70
CA VAL A 96 -1.45 24.74 22.40
C VAL A 96 -2.76 25.14 21.75
N LEU A 97 -3.09 24.48 20.66
CA LEU A 97 -4.37 24.51 19.96
C LEU A 97 -4.87 23.05 19.88
N GLU A 98 -6.01 22.74 20.47
CA GLU A 98 -6.49 21.39 20.60
C GLU A 98 -8.01 21.25 20.50
N ASN A 99 -8.45 20.07 20.05
CA ASN A 99 -9.83 19.62 20.12
C ASN A 99 -9.89 18.20 20.71
N GLU A 100 -11.03 17.50 20.57
CA GLU A 100 -11.21 16.13 21.06
C GLU A 100 -10.35 15.08 20.31
N LEU A 101 -9.84 15.42 19.12
CA LEU A 101 -9.14 14.48 18.23
C LEU A 101 -7.63 14.69 18.20
N ILE A 102 -7.19 15.94 18.14
CA ILE A 102 -5.77 16.30 17.99
C ILE A 102 -5.33 17.38 18.97
N GLU A 103 -4.05 17.33 19.34
CA GLU A 103 -3.32 18.37 20.04
C GLU A 103 -2.23 18.89 19.11
N VAL A 104 -2.23 20.17 18.83
CA VAL A 104 -1.23 20.89 18.03
C VAL A 104 -0.52 21.88 18.92
N ARG A 105 0.81 21.85 18.91
CA ARG A 105 1.62 22.89 19.58
C ARG A 105 2.30 23.73 18.53
N LEU A 106 2.07 25.04 18.62
CA LEU A 106 2.67 26.04 17.75
C LEU A 106 3.89 26.62 18.44
N ALA A 107 5.07 26.39 17.87
CA ALA A 107 6.33 26.88 18.43
C ALA A 107 6.49 28.39 18.18
N ASN A 108 6.97 29.12 19.19
CA ASN A 108 7.29 30.54 19.03
C ASN A 108 8.39 30.75 17.99
N LYS A 109 9.41 29.89 18.00
CA LYS A 109 10.46 29.89 16.98
C LYS A 109 9.90 29.31 15.68
N GLY A 110 9.88 30.10 14.64
CA GLY A 110 9.31 29.78 13.34
C GLY A 110 7.82 30.08 13.20
N GLY A 111 7.08 30.34 14.28
CA GLY A 111 5.63 30.52 14.26
C GLY A 111 4.88 29.29 13.74
N ARG A 112 5.51 28.13 13.75
CA ARG A 112 5.14 26.91 13.01
C ARG A 112 4.55 25.83 13.89
N ILE A 113 4.00 24.82 13.27
CA ILE A 113 3.63 23.58 13.94
C ILE A 113 4.92 22.92 14.49
N GLY A 114 5.02 22.77 15.82
CA GLY A 114 6.15 22.12 16.50
C GLY A 114 5.84 20.69 16.91
N TYR A 115 4.57 20.38 17.18
CA TYR A 115 4.16 19.06 17.66
C TYR A 115 2.70 18.78 17.30
N VAL A 116 2.42 17.53 16.87
CA VAL A 116 1.06 17.06 16.63
C VAL A 116 0.89 15.66 17.19
N ARG A 117 -0.11 15.51 18.09
CA ARG A 117 -0.51 14.24 18.69
C ARG A 117 -1.95 13.91 18.33
N LEU A 118 -2.22 12.65 18.01
CA LEU A 118 -3.56 12.11 17.86
C LEU A 118 -4.04 11.55 19.21
N LYS A 119 -5.07 12.18 19.80
CA LYS A 119 -5.52 11.86 21.17
C LYS A 119 -6.19 10.50 21.32
N LYS A 120 -6.76 9.95 20.24
CA LYS A 120 -7.49 8.67 20.23
C LYS A 120 -6.62 7.47 19.85
N TYR A 121 -5.30 7.68 19.63
CA TYR A 121 -4.41 6.64 19.14
C TYR A 121 -3.12 6.59 19.93
N ASP A 122 -2.62 5.36 20.12
CA ASP A 122 -1.31 5.08 20.68
C ASP A 122 -0.47 4.32 19.65
N ASN A 123 0.86 4.33 19.76
CA ASN A 123 1.74 3.52 18.95
C ASN A 123 1.76 2.05 19.43
N TYR A 124 2.50 1.17 18.74
CA TYR A 124 2.60 -0.25 19.09
C TYR A 124 3.21 -0.53 20.47
N LYS A 125 3.83 0.47 21.12
CA LYS A 125 4.37 0.37 22.49
C LYS A 125 3.37 0.82 23.56
N GLY A 126 2.21 1.35 23.15
CA GLY A 126 1.23 1.96 24.06
C GLY A 126 1.60 3.39 24.47
N GLU A 127 2.50 4.05 23.73
CA GLU A 127 2.84 5.47 23.93
C GLU A 127 1.93 6.34 23.05
N PRO A 128 1.71 7.62 23.40
CA PRO A 128 0.92 8.53 22.58
C PRO A 128 1.40 8.61 21.13
N LEU A 129 0.48 8.56 20.18
CA LEU A 129 0.79 8.63 18.76
C LEU A 129 1.10 10.07 18.36
N VAL A 130 2.36 10.32 18.02
CA VAL A 130 2.87 11.61 17.56
C VAL A 130 3.14 11.53 16.06
N LEU A 131 2.48 12.43 15.29
CA LEU A 131 2.67 12.50 13.84
C LEU A 131 3.74 13.51 13.44
N PHE A 132 3.94 14.55 14.22
CA PHE A 132 4.88 15.62 13.93
C PHE A 132 5.61 16.03 15.20
N ASP A 133 6.95 16.08 15.13
CA ASP A 133 7.80 16.61 16.21
C ASP A 133 8.87 17.51 15.57
N GLU A 134 9.05 18.71 16.07
CA GLU A 134 10.01 19.71 15.56
C GLU A 134 11.47 19.24 15.62
N LYS A 135 11.77 18.25 16.48
CA LYS A 135 13.11 17.65 16.58
C LYS A 135 13.50 16.89 15.32
N ASP A 136 12.50 16.34 14.64
CA ASP A 136 12.66 15.45 13.48
C ASP A 136 11.97 15.99 12.21
N SER A 137 11.47 17.23 12.28
CA SER A 137 10.70 17.87 11.22
C SER A 137 11.06 19.33 11.07
N LYS A 138 10.94 19.85 9.84
CA LYS A 138 11.11 21.26 9.49
C LYS A 138 9.92 21.72 8.66
N PHE A 139 9.45 22.93 8.94
CA PHE A 139 8.42 23.59 8.15
C PHE A 139 8.71 25.09 8.15
N ASP A 140 9.34 25.57 7.08
CA ASP A 140 9.91 26.91 7.03
C ASP A 140 9.60 27.58 5.71
N PHE A 141 9.37 28.92 5.76
CA PHE A 141 9.29 29.77 4.57
C PHE A 141 10.56 30.59 4.43
N THR A 142 10.97 30.77 3.19
CA THR A 142 12.10 31.64 2.85
C THR A 142 11.57 33.04 2.48
N LEU A 143 12.05 34.06 3.17
CA LEU A 143 11.74 35.45 2.95
C LEU A 143 12.93 36.14 2.27
N VAL A 144 12.66 36.88 1.21
CA VAL A 144 13.67 37.71 0.54
C VAL A 144 13.35 39.17 0.84
N THR A 145 14.26 39.87 1.52
CA THR A 145 14.09 41.27 1.91
C THR A 145 14.28 42.23 0.73
N ALA A 146 13.84 43.50 0.89
CA ALA A 146 14.01 44.53 -0.12
C ALA A 146 15.48 44.87 -0.42
N ASP A 147 16.39 44.59 0.52
CA ASP A 147 17.84 44.72 0.37
C ASP A 147 18.54 43.40 0.01
N ASN A 148 17.78 42.42 -0.55
CA ASN A 148 18.24 41.13 -1.07
C ASN A 148 18.88 40.18 -0.04
N ARG A 149 18.50 40.28 1.21
CA ARG A 149 18.85 39.24 2.22
C ARG A 149 17.87 38.09 2.15
N VAL A 150 18.36 36.86 2.44
CA VAL A 150 17.54 35.67 2.52
C VAL A 150 17.43 35.26 3.99
N VAL A 151 16.21 35.19 4.50
CA VAL A 151 15.91 34.86 5.90
C VAL A 151 14.87 33.74 5.94
N ASN A 152 15.13 32.73 6.76
CA ASN A 152 14.17 31.64 6.95
C ASN A 152 13.29 31.93 8.15
N THR A 153 11.99 31.70 8.02
CA THR A 153 11.05 31.91 9.14
C THR A 153 11.36 31.03 10.33
N GLY A 154 11.93 29.84 10.12
CA GLY A 154 12.32 28.90 11.18
C GLY A 154 13.36 29.46 12.16
N ASP A 155 14.10 30.51 11.79
CA ASP A 155 15.11 31.15 12.65
C ASP A 155 14.52 32.31 13.47
N LEU A 156 13.30 32.74 13.15
CA LEU A 156 12.66 33.92 13.70
C LEU A 156 11.66 33.58 14.81
N TYR A 157 11.57 34.44 15.83
CA TYR A 157 10.59 34.30 16.90
C TYR A 157 9.31 35.07 16.59
N PHE A 158 8.21 34.34 16.65
CA PHE A 158 6.84 34.84 16.49
C PHE A 158 6.20 35.01 17.88
N THR A 159 5.33 35.99 17.98
CA THR A 159 4.56 36.23 19.21
C THR A 159 3.14 35.68 19.03
N PRO A 160 2.64 34.83 19.92
CA PRO A 160 1.28 34.34 19.84
C PRO A 160 0.28 35.45 20.20
N VAL A 161 -0.63 35.72 19.29
CA VAL A 161 -1.76 36.65 19.47
C VAL A 161 -3.03 35.82 19.54
N LYS A 162 -3.67 35.80 20.71
CA LYS A 162 -4.93 35.08 20.91
C LYS A 162 -6.04 35.82 20.20
N GLY A 163 -6.75 35.13 19.32
CA GLY A 163 -7.96 35.63 18.68
C GLY A 163 -9.16 35.71 19.66
N ASN A 164 -10.27 36.23 19.20
CA ASN A 164 -11.53 36.25 19.95
C ASN A 164 -12.15 34.82 20.05
N ASP A 165 -11.71 33.91 19.21
CA ASP A 165 -12.14 32.50 19.20
C ASP A 165 -11.11 31.61 19.90
N ARG A 166 -11.55 30.73 20.79
CA ARG A 166 -10.71 29.75 21.50
C ARG A 166 -10.05 28.74 20.56
N ASN A 167 -10.60 28.60 19.36
CA ASN A 167 -10.16 27.63 18.35
C ASN A 167 -9.20 28.24 17.33
N SER A 168 -8.74 29.48 17.51
CA SER A 168 -7.81 30.16 16.61
C SER A 168 -6.65 30.83 17.34
N ILE A 169 -5.47 30.75 16.75
CA ILE A 169 -4.23 31.36 17.23
C ILE A 169 -3.53 32.00 16.04
N THR A 170 -3.09 33.25 16.21
CA THR A 170 -2.24 33.92 15.23
C THR A 170 -0.83 34.00 15.79
N MET A 171 0.14 33.48 15.06
CA MET A 171 1.56 33.64 15.33
C MET A 171 2.04 34.82 14.51
N ARG A 172 2.41 35.92 15.17
CA ARG A 172 2.80 37.19 14.53
C ARG A 172 4.29 37.44 14.54
N LEU A 173 4.86 37.68 13.38
CA LEU A 173 6.20 38.14 13.18
C LEU A 173 6.18 39.66 12.95
N ASN A 174 6.63 40.45 13.93
CA ASN A 174 6.74 41.89 13.81
C ASN A 174 7.99 42.27 12.99
N THR A 175 7.83 43.18 12.04
CA THR A 175 8.91 43.64 11.13
C THR A 175 9.14 45.14 11.19
N GLY A 176 8.46 45.85 12.11
CA GLY A 176 8.51 47.29 12.31
C GLY A 176 7.17 47.86 12.73
N GLU A 177 7.09 49.18 12.92
CA GLU A 177 5.82 49.84 13.28
C GLU A 177 4.77 49.68 12.17
N GLY A 178 3.68 48.95 12.51
CA GLY A 178 2.55 48.73 11.61
C GLY A 178 2.79 47.67 10.51
N SER A 179 3.95 46.99 10.52
CA SER A 179 4.27 45.93 9.58
C SER A 179 4.49 44.57 10.27
N HIS A 180 3.84 43.55 9.77
CA HIS A 180 3.93 42.20 10.33
C HIS A 180 3.54 41.12 9.32
N LEU A 181 4.02 39.90 9.57
CA LEU A 181 3.61 38.67 8.91
C LEU A 181 2.87 37.78 9.92
N ASP A 182 1.65 37.41 9.61
CA ASP A 182 0.78 36.59 10.46
C ASP A 182 0.64 35.19 9.89
N PHE A 183 0.87 34.17 10.73
CA PHE A 183 0.52 32.78 10.51
C PHE A 183 -0.70 32.47 11.36
N MET A 184 -1.84 32.29 10.73
CA MET A 184 -3.13 32.09 11.38
C MET A 184 -3.52 30.62 11.35
N TYR A 185 -3.77 30.06 12.52
CA TYR A 185 -4.17 28.67 12.70
C TYR A 185 -5.57 28.58 13.30
N THR A 186 -6.46 27.77 12.71
CA THR A 186 -7.81 27.53 13.23
C THR A 186 -8.13 26.05 13.16
N LEU A 187 -8.56 25.49 14.30
CA LEU A 187 -8.91 24.09 14.46
C LEU A 187 -10.38 23.98 14.85
N LYS A 188 -11.19 23.35 14.00
CA LYS A 188 -12.61 23.13 14.28
C LYS A 188 -12.77 22.02 15.34
N PRO A 189 -13.86 22.06 16.13
CA PRO A 189 -14.25 20.92 16.97
C PRO A 189 -14.43 19.65 16.12
N ASP A 190 -14.03 18.50 16.66
CA ASP A 190 -14.20 17.18 16.04
C ASP A 190 -13.70 17.04 14.59
N ASP A 191 -12.63 17.77 14.24
CA ASP A 191 -12.03 17.74 12.92
C ASP A 191 -10.51 17.47 13.01
N TYR A 192 -9.99 16.68 12.07
CA TYR A 192 -8.55 16.46 11.88
C TYR A 192 -7.92 17.50 10.95
N MET A 193 -8.73 18.42 10.39
CA MET A 193 -8.30 19.45 9.45
C MET A 193 -7.98 20.75 10.20
N LEU A 194 -6.72 21.14 10.17
CA LEU A 194 -6.23 22.42 10.69
C LEU A 194 -6.17 23.43 9.54
N GLN A 195 -6.92 24.52 9.64
CA GLN A 195 -6.80 25.66 8.72
C GLN A 195 -5.51 26.42 9.02
N PHE A 196 -4.78 26.79 7.99
CA PHE A 196 -3.55 27.56 8.07
C PHE A 196 -3.57 28.65 6.99
N SER A 197 -3.41 29.90 7.40
CA SER A 197 -3.39 31.02 6.46
C SER A 197 -2.20 31.93 6.75
N ILE A 198 -1.61 32.48 5.70
CA ILE A 198 -0.51 33.46 5.77
C ILE A 198 -1.02 34.82 5.31
N LYS A 199 -0.79 35.87 6.09
CA LYS A 199 -1.16 37.23 5.71
C LYS A 199 -0.05 38.21 6.06
N GLY A 200 0.38 39.00 5.06
CA GLY A 200 1.28 40.11 5.25
C GLY A 200 0.49 41.42 5.49
N THR A 201 0.98 42.27 6.35
CA THR A 201 0.46 43.64 6.55
C THR A 201 1.63 44.60 6.54
N GLY A 202 1.58 45.62 5.70
CA GLY A 202 2.62 46.68 5.63
C GLY A 202 4.00 46.17 5.20
N LEU A 203 4.09 45.04 4.50
CA LEU A 203 5.36 44.40 4.10
C LEU A 203 5.98 45.03 2.83
N ASN A 204 5.30 45.98 2.19
CA ASN A 204 5.89 46.75 1.10
C ASN A 204 7.11 47.53 1.61
N GLY A 205 8.28 47.31 1.01
CA GLY A 205 9.54 47.90 1.48
C GLY A 205 10.29 47.07 2.52
N VAL A 206 9.65 46.03 3.11
CA VAL A 206 10.29 45.02 3.97
C VAL A 206 10.77 43.84 3.13
N LEU A 207 9.86 43.28 2.35
CA LEU A 207 10.17 42.22 1.38
C LEU A 207 10.46 42.77 -0.01
N SER A 208 11.12 41.97 -0.84
CA SER A 208 11.43 42.33 -2.23
C SER A 208 10.16 42.68 -3.01
N PRO A 209 10.14 43.78 -3.77
CA PRO A 209 8.95 44.23 -4.51
C PRO A 209 8.40 43.20 -5.51
N GLY A 210 9.23 42.28 -5.95
CA GLY A 210 8.85 41.17 -6.86
C GLY A 210 8.31 39.93 -6.18
N THR A 211 8.11 39.94 -4.86
CA THR A 211 7.64 38.77 -4.12
C THR A 211 6.16 38.49 -4.42
N THR A 212 5.89 37.47 -5.22
CA THR A 212 4.55 36.97 -5.55
C THR A 212 4.30 35.56 -4.98
N ALA A 213 5.34 34.94 -4.45
CA ALA A 213 5.29 33.65 -3.82
C ALA A 213 6.36 33.52 -2.72
N LEU A 214 6.14 32.64 -1.76
CA LEU A 214 7.09 32.24 -0.73
C LEU A 214 7.54 30.81 -0.98
N ASP A 215 8.85 30.58 -0.90
CA ASP A 215 9.38 29.22 -0.98
C ASP A 215 9.19 28.51 0.36
N LEU A 216 8.53 27.36 0.33
CA LEU A 216 8.26 26.50 1.47
C LEU A 216 9.18 25.30 1.44
N LEU A 217 9.82 25.01 2.57
CA LEU A 217 10.48 23.74 2.87
C LEU A 217 9.66 23.00 3.92
N TRP A 218 9.15 21.81 3.55
CA TRP A 218 8.60 20.84 4.51
C TRP A 218 9.42 19.56 4.49
N GLN A 219 9.98 19.18 5.62
CA GLN A 219 10.77 17.97 5.81
C GLN A 219 10.32 17.26 7.07
N GLN A 220 10.20 15.94 7.01
CA GLN A 220 9.74 15.15 8.15
C GLN A 220 10.34 13.75 8.11
N LYS A 221 10.85 13.27 9.26
CA LYS A 221 11.16 11.86 9.45
C LYS A 221 9.94 11.13 9.97
N ILE A 222 9.60 10.02 9.35
CA ILE A 222 8.43 9.21 9.71
C ILE A 222 8.84 8.21 10.77
N THR A 223 8.28 8.37 11.97
CA THR A 223 8.52 7.48 13.11
C THR A 223 7.74 6.20 12.96
N GLN A 224 8.35 5.06 13.31
CA GLN A 224 7.66 3.78 13.33
C GLN A 224 6.52 3.78 14.36
N GLN A 225 5.28 3.54 13.90
CA GLN A 225 4.08 3.48 14.72
C GLN A 225 3.57 2.06 14.95
N GLU A 226 3.96 1.09 14.08
CA GLU A 226 3.45 -0.27 14.06
C GLU A 226 4.53 -1.30 14.43
N LYS A 227 4.11 -2.46 14.98
CA LYS A 227 5.01 -3.52 15.42
C LYS A 227 5.83 -4.13 14.28
N GLY A 228 5.26 -4.23 13.11
CA GLY A 228 5.86 -4.85 11.93
C GLY A 228 6.59 -3.86 11.03
N ARG A 229 7.77 -3.33 11.42
CA ARG A 229 8.52 -2.30 10.67
C ARG A 229 8.58 -2.54 9.15
N LYS A 230 8.97 -3.75 8.71
CA LYS A 230 9.07 -4.07 7.26
C LYS A 230 7.74 -3.98 6.53
N PHE A 231 6.67 -4.25 7.25
CA PHE A 231 5.32 -4.19 6.70
C PHE A 231 4.84 -2.74 6.62
N GLU A 232 5.03 -1.97 7.69
CA GLU A 232 4.72 -0.55 7.75
C GLU A 232 5.50 0.24 6.68
N ASP A 233 6.79 -0.03 6.53
CA ASP A 233 7.67 0.61 5.55
C ASP A 233 7.20 0.44 4.09
N ARG A 234 6.52 -0.68 3.77
CA ARG A 234 5.92 -0.92 2.45
C ARG A 234 4.71 -0.05 2.15
N TYR A 235 4.04 0.49 3.18
CA TYR A 235 2.87 1.35 3.02
C TYR A 235 3.20 2.84 3.21
N ALA A 236 4.39 3.14 3.71
CA ALA A 236 4.86 4.50 3.92
C ALA A 236 5.44 5.08 2.63
N THR A 237 4.87 6.18 2.12
CA THR A 237 5.39 6.92 0.97
C THR A 237 4.75 8.30 0.84
N VAL A 238 5.28 9.13 -0.06
CA VAL A 238 4.71 10.45 -0.37
C VAL A 238 3.66 10.28 -1.48
N TYR A 239 2.42 10.69 -1.17
CA TYR A 239 1.34 10.85 -2.14
C TYR A 239 1.19 12.32 -2.51
N TYR A 240 0.70 12.59 -3.70
CA TYR A 240 0.41 13.95 -4.16
C TYR A 240 -0.71 13.95 -5.21
N LYS A 241 -1.44 15.06 -5.28
CA LYS A 241 -2.50 15.27 -6.26
C LYS A 241 -2.23 16.54 -7.05
N PHE A 242 -2.33 16.43 -8.36
CA PHE A 242 -2.37 17.58 -9.23
C PHE A 242 -3.71 18.32 -9.16
N MET A 243 -3.74 19.61 -9.51
CA MET A 243 -4.99 20.38 -9.53
C MET A 243 -6.03 19.77 -10.49
N ALA A 244 -5.60 19.30 -11.65
CA ALA A 244 -6.48 18.82 -12.73
C ALA A 244 -6.42 17.28 -12.95
N ASP A 245 -5.51 16.56 -12.29
CA ASP A 245 -5.26 15.14 -12.53
C ASP A 245 -5.47 14.28 -11.29
N ASP A 246 -5.26 12.97 -11.47
CA ASP A 246 -5.40 11.95 -10.43
C ASP A 246 -4.29 12.03 -9.35
N VAL A 247 -4.46 11.21 -8.32
CA VAL A 247 -3.51 11.03 -7.22
C VAL A 247 -2.38 10.11 -7.67
N GLU A 248 -1.15 10.54 -7.46
CA GLU A 248 0.07 9.77 -7.68
C GLU A 248 0.89 9.61 -6.40
N TYR A 249 1.94 8.79 -6.46
CA TYR A 249 2.83 8.57 -5.32
C TYR A 249 4.26 8.26 -5.77
N LEU A 250 5.21 8.43 -4.84
CA LEU A 250 6.59 8.00 -5.01
C LEU A 250 6.74 6.50 -4.74
N SER A 251 7.90 5.94 -5.10
CA SER A 251 8.18 4.53 -4.83
C SER A 251 8.13 4.20 -3.33
N GLU A 252 7.41 3.13 -2.98
CA GLU A 252 7.29 2.62 -1.61
C GLU A 252 8.53 1.86 -1.14
N THR A 253 9.37 1.34 -2.06
CA THR A 253 10.41 0.36 -1.75
C THR A 253 11.84 0.82 -2.02
N LYS A 254 12.03 2.04 -2.51
CA LYS A 254 13.35 2.62 -2.82
C LYS A 254 13.33 4.14 -2.66
N ASN A 255 14.50 4.74 -2.54
CA ASN A 255 14.64 6.18 -2.62
C ASN A 255 14.09 6.67 -3.96
N ASP A 256 13.28 7.71 -3.91
CA ASP A 256 12.65 8.29 -5.10
C ASP A 256 12.55 9.80 -4.95
N SER A 257 12.67 10.52 -6.08
CA SER A 257 12.60 11.97 -6.16
C SER A 257 11.92 12.37 -7.45
N LYS A 258 11.01 13.35 -7.37
CA LYS A 258 10.34 13.91 -8.54
C LYS A 258 10.31 15.42 -8.48
N GLN A 259 10.66 16.05 -9.58
CA GLN A 259 10.43 17.46 -9.83
C GLN A 259 9.15 17.60 -10.67
N LEU A 260 8.16 18.32 -10.14
CA LEU A 260 6.82 18.41 -10.70
C LEU A 260 6.60 19.83 -11.23
N SER A 261 6.29 19.93 -12.51
CA SER A 261 6.06 21.22 -13.19
C SER A 261 4.60 21.68 -13.10
N ASN A 262 3.66 20.72 -12.93
CA ASN A 262 2.25 21.01 -12.80
C ASN A 262 1.91 21.39 -11.36
N ARG A 263 0.93 22.28 -11.18
CA ARG A 263 0.46 22.70 -9.85
C ARG A 263 -0.14 21.53 -9.08
N LEU A 264 0.20 21.45 -7.79
CA LEU A 264 -0.34 20.45 -6.89
C LEU A 264 -1.46 21.01 -6.03
N LYS A 265 -2.49 20.18 -5.82
CA LYS A 265 -3.58 20.43 -4.88
C LYS A 265 -3.15 20.10 -3.44
N TRP A 266 -2.42 19.01 -3.26
CA TRP A 266 -1.87 18.62 -1.97
C TRP A 266 -0.67 17.67 -2.09
N VAL A 267 0.11 17.59 -1.00
CA VAL A 267 1.17 16.63 -0.77
C VAL A 267 0.91 15.94 0.57
N ALA A 268 0.99 14.61 0.61
CA ALA A 268 0.74 13.79 1.79
C ALA A 268 1.98 12.97 2.17
N TYR A 269 2.46 13.15 3.38
CA TYR A 269 3.42 12.29 4.03
C TYR A 269 2.66 11.16 4.72
N LYS A 270 2.53 10.07 4.00
CA LYS A 270 1.74 8.92 4.43
C LYS A 270 2.62 7.90 5.10
N ASP A 271 2.22 7.49 6.29
CA ASP A 271 2.58 6.24 6.94
C ASP A 271 1.49 5.18 6.69
N MET A 272 1.59 4.01 7.28
CA MET A 272 0.63 2.92 7.07
C MET A 272 -0.81 3.35 7.37
N TYR A 273 -1.08 3.78 8.60
CA TYR A 273 -2.43 4.10 9.08
C TYR A 273 -2.68 5.58 9.31
N PHE A 274 -1.66 6.43 9.18
CA PHE A 274 -1.76 7.85 9.48
C PHE A 274 -1.09 8.67 8.41
N SER A 275 -1.50 9.91 8.28
CA SER A 275 -0.91 10.85 7.32
C SER A 275 -0.85 12.26 7.88
N SER A 276 0.22 12.97 7.47
CA SER A 276 0.34 14.42 7.52
C SER A 276 0.17 14.92 6.09
N ILE A 277 -0.87 15.71 5.81
CA ILE A 277 -1.18 16.20 4.46
C ILE A 277 -1.19 17.72 4.48
N LEU A 278 -0.45 18.33 3.57
CA LEU A 278 -0.50 19.76 3.30
C LEU A 278 -1.31 20.00 2.03
N ILE A 279 -2.38 20.78 2.15
CA ILE A 279 -3.36 21.08 1.11
C ILE A 279 -3.25 22.55 0.76
N ALA A 280 -3.01 22.84 -0.51
CA ALA A 280 -2.98 24.21 -1.04
C ALA A 280 -4.37 24.84 -1.08
N GLY A 281 -4.39 26.16 -1.14
CA GLY A 281 -5.58 26.91 -1.52
C GLY A 281 -5.91 26.77 -3.02
N ASN A 282 -6.74 27.69 -3.52
CA ASN A 282 -7.30 27.61 -4.87
C ASN A 282 -6.24 27.67 -6.00
N GLU A 283 -5.11 28.30 -5.75
CA GLU A 283 -4.06 28.44 -6.78
C GLU A 283 -3.12 27.24 -6.88
N GLY A 284 -3.08 26.37 -5.86
CA GLY A 284 -2.20 25.21 -5.82
C GLY A 284 -0.75 25.56 -5.46
N PHE A 285 0.08 24.55 -5.29
CA PHE A 285 1.53 24.65 -5.10
C PHE A 285 2.24 24.63 -6.45
N GLU A 286 3.26 25.47 -6.62
CA GLU A 286 4.05 25.59 -7.85
C GLU A 286 5.48 25.10 -7.66
N SER A 287 6.13 24.71 -8.75
CA SER A 287 7.57 24.35 -8.77
C SER A 287 7.96 23.37 -7.68
N THR A 288 7.16 22.31 -7.52
CA THR A 288 7.29 21.37 -6.40
C THR A 288 8.33 20.29 -6.69
N THR A 289 9.25 20.08 -5.76
CA THR A 289 10.13 18.90 -5.71
C THR A 289 9.79 18.10 -4.47
N ILE A 290 9.61 16.79 -4.64
CA ILE A 290 9.31 15.84 -3.56
C ILE A 290 10.33 14.73 -3.54
N ASP A 291 10.84 14.42 -2.35
CA ASP A 291 11.85 13.40 -2.11
C ASP A 291 11.37 12.42 -1.04
N SER A 292 11.66 11.15 -1.24
CA SER A 292 11.48 10.08 -0.26
C SER A 292 12.79 9.30 -0.13
N LYS A 293 13.36 9.29 1.07
CA LYS A 293 14.61 8.60 1.41
C LYS A 293 14.35 7.54 2.47
N MET A 294 14.75 6.31 2.22
CA MET A 294 14.70 5.22 3.20
C MET A 294 15.78 5.42 4.26
N LEU A 295 15.43 5.16 5.51
CA LEU A 295 16.35 5.25 6.64
C LEU A 295 16.75 3.85 7.13
N PRO A 296 17.89 3.72 7.85
CA PRO A 296 18.40 2.43 8.33
C PRO A 296 17.38 1.65 9.17
N GLU A 297 17.35 0.32 9.03
CA GLU A 297 16.40 -0.57 9.71
C GLU A 297 16.60 -0.65 11.24
N ASP A 298 17.75 -0.27 11.74
CA ASP A 298 18.13 -0.27 13.19
C ASP A 298 17.68 0.98 13.95
N GLY A 299 17.16 2.00 13.23
CA GLY A 299 16.64 3.23 13.80
C GLY A 299 15.14 3.20 14.13
N SER A 300 14.66 4.25 14.81
CA SER A 300 13.23 4.46 15.12
C SER A 300 12.43 5.06 13.94
N PHE A 301 13.11 5.56 12.93
CA PHE A 301 12.50 6.20 11.77
C PHE A 301 12.48 5.29 10.56
N LEU A 302 11.37 5.28 9.82
CA LEU A 302 11.19 4.51 8.59
C LEU A 302 11.84 5.22 7.41
N LYS A 303 11.42 6.46 7.17
CA LYS A 303 11.78 7.27 6.01
C LYS A 303 11.91 8.74 6.37
N GLU A 304 12.60 9.46 5.50
CA GLU A 304 12.64 10.92 5.51
C GLU A 304 11.99 11.44 4.24
N TYR A 305 10.98 12.30 4.40
CA TYR A 305 10.30 12.98 3.31
C TYR A 305 10.69 14.45 3.29
N LYS A 306 10.84 14.99 2.10
CA LYS A 306 11.15 16.41 1.88
C LYS A 306 10.35 16.92 0.69
N THR A 307 9.71 18.06 0.90
CA THR A 307 9.01 18.83 -0.15
C THR A 307 9.55 20.24 -0.15
N THR A 308 9.93 20.72 -1.31
CA THR A 308 10.18 22.14 -1.57
C THR A 308 9.20 22.60 -2.62
N THR A 309 8.51 23.72 -2.35
CA THR A 309 7.47 24.23 -3.23
C THR A 309 7.31 25.73 -3.07
N SER A 310 6.76 26.40 -4.07
CA SER A 310 6.41 27.82 -3.99
C SER A 310 4.92 27.97 -3.70
N VAL A 311 4.60 28.82 -2.73
CA VAL A 311 3.23 29.11 -2.25
C VAL A 311 2.90 30.52 -2.66
N PRO A 312 1.79 30.80 -3.37
CA PRO A 312 1.37 32.15 -3.73
C PRO A 312 1.28 33.06 -2.52
N PHE A 313 1.69 34.31 -2.67
CA PHE A 313 1.70 35.27 -1.58
C PHE A 313 1.35 36.68 -2.06
N ASP A 314 0.37 37.32 -1.40
CA ASP A 314 0.02 38.73 -1.68
C ASP A 314 0.83 39.68 -0.78
N LEU A 315 1.86 40.29 -1.35
CA LEU A 315 2.71 41.27 -0.67
C LEU A 315 1.94 42.52 -0.20
N LYS A 316 0.82 42.86 -0.87
CA LYS A 316 -0.01 44.03 -0.51
C LYS A 316 -0.89 43.76 0.70
N GLY A 317 -1.09 42.49 1.05
CA GLY A 317 -1.88 42.05 2.20
C GLY A 317 -3.39 42.20 2.04
N ASN A 318 -3.89 42.34 0.79
CA ASN A 318 -5.33 42.38 0.53
C ASN A 318 -5.97 41.02 0.80
N GLU A 319 -5.29 39.93 0.38
CA GLU A 319 -5.76 38.59 0.50
C GLU A 319 -4.82 37.74 1.37
N ALA A 320 -5.37 36.79 2.11
CA ALA A 320 -4.58 35.79 2.81
C ALA A 320 -4.34 34.60 1.90
N THR A 321 -3.17 33.97 2.01
CA THR A 321 -2.88 32.71 1.36
C THR A 321 -3.39 31.58 2.25
N ASP A 322 -4.45 30.92 1.84
CA ASP A 322 -5.09 29.84 2.59
C ASP A 322 -4.49 28.50 2.24
N MET A 323 -4.23 27.71 3.26
CA MET A 323 -3.79 26.32 3.19
C MET A 323 -4.49 25.52 4.28
N ARG A 324 -4.36 24.21 4.26
CA ARG A 324 -4.88 23.33 5.30
C ARG A 324 -3.90 22.22 5.57
N PHE A 325 -3.82 21.80 6.81
CA PHE A 325 -3.19 20.53 7.18
C PHE A 325 -4.26 19.52 7.56
N TYR A 326 -4.06 18.29 7.15
CA TYR A 326 -4.74 17.14 7.72
C TYR A 326 -3.73 16.33 8.52
N PHE A 327 -4.02 16.10 9.79
CA PHE A 327 -3.25 15.20 10.66
C PHE A 327 -4.19 14.16 11.22
N GLY A 328 -4.17 12.95 10.67
CA GLY A 328 -5.19 12.00 11.08
C GLY A 328 -5.02 10.61 10.50
N PRO A 329 -6.02 9.75 10.79
CA PRO A 329 -6.04 8.37 10.36
C PRO A 329 -6.36 8.21 8.87
N ASN A 330 -5.73 7.24 8.22
CA ASN A 330 -6.02 6.84 6.85
C ASN A 330 -7.30 6.00 6.77
N GLN A 331 -8.40 6.53 7.33
CA GLN A 331 -9.70 5.87 7.32
C GLN A 331 -10.48 6.27 6.07
N PHE A 332 -10.81 5.30 5.22
CA PHE A 332 -11.42 5.55 3.92
C PHE A 332 -12.70 6.41 4.01
N SER A 333 -13.61 6.06 4.92
CA SER A 333 -14.89 6.77 5.05
C SER A 333 -14.73 8.20 5.54
N LEU A 334 -13.80 8.44 6.48
CA LEU A 334 -13.47 9.77 6.98
C LEU A 334 -12.83 10.63 5.88
N LEU A 335 -11.81 10.10 5.19
CA LEU A 335 -11.14 10.85 4.14
C LEU A 335 -12.08 11.20 2.99
N LYS A 336 -13.00 10.28 2.65
CA LYS A 336 -14.00 10.51 1.62
C LYS A 336 -15.02 11.58 2.03
N SER A 337 -15.38 11.68 3.31
CA SER A 337 -16.37 12.65 3.79
C SER A 337 -15.94 14.12 3.62
N TYR A 338 -14.65 14.39 3.43
CA TYR A 338 -14.17 15.74 3.10
C TYR A 338 -14.56 16.20 1.68
N ASP A 339 -15.02 15.27 0.84
CA ASP A 339 -15.51 15.55 -0.52
C ASP A 339 -17.04 15.45 -0.63
N ASP A 340 -17.74 15.22 0.48
CA ASP A 340 -19.21 15.22 0.51
C ASP A 340 -19.72 16.63 0.16
N ASP A 341 -20.65 16.73 -0.79
CA ASP A 341 -21.22 17.98 -1.29
C ASP A 341 -20.22 18.94 -1.98
N VAL A 342 -19.01 18.46 -2.33
CA VAL A 342 -17.98 19.23 -3.05
C VAL A 342 -18.06 18.94 -4.54
N GLU A 343 -18.01 19.99 -5.37
CA GLU A 343 -17.97 19.83 -6.83
C GLU A 343 -16.75 19.00 -7.26
N LYS A 344 -16.90 18.18 -8.29
CA LYS A 344 -15.86 17.23 -8.73
C LYS A 344 -14.50 17.88 -9.01
N ALA A 345 -14.48 19.12 -9.50
CA ALA A 345 -13.26 19.86 -9.77
C ALA A 345 -12.50 20.24 -8.48
N ASP A 346 -13.24 20.43 -7.38
CA ASP A 346 -12.69 20.89 -6.11
C ASP A 346 -12.41 19.74 -5.13
N GLN A 347 -12.85 18.51 -5.45
CA GLN A 347 -12.62 17.34 -4.62
C GLN A 347 -11.15 17.11 -4.31
N LEU A 348 -10.88 16.78 -3.07
CA LEU A 348 -9.54 16.47 -2.57
C LEU A 348 -9.12 15.05 -2.93
N ASP A 349 -10.08 14.11 -3.04
CA ASP A 349 -9.81 12.68 -3.28
C ASP A 349 -8.83 12.07 -2.25
N LEU A 350 -8.86 12.52 -1.01
CA LEU A 350 -7.93 12.06 0.04
C LEU A 350 -8.06 10.55 0.31
N GLU A 351 -9.24 9.97 0.10
CA GLU A 351 -9.47 8.52 0.27
C GLU A 351 -8.65 7.66 -0.70
N LYS A 352 -8.07 8.29 -1.75
CA LYS A 352 -7.20 7.58 -2.71
C LYS A 352 -5.84 7.22 -2.13
N ILE A 353 -5.42 7.83 -1.00
CA ILE A 353 -4.20 7.42 -0.27
C ILE A 353 -4.35 6.04 0.40
N VAL A 354 -5.60 5.57 0.62
CA VAL A 354 -5.86 4.23 1.15
C VAL A 354 -5.68 3.19 0.04
N PRO A 355 -4.75 2.23 0.17
CA PRO A 355 -4.38 1.29 -0.90
C PRO A 355 -5.39 0.15 -1.04
N LEU A 356 -6.57 0.43 -1.58
CA LEU A 356 -7.65 -0.54 -1.79
C LEU A 356 -7.49 -1.38 -3.07
N GLY A 357 -6.34 -1.30 -3.74
CA GLY A 357 -6.09 -1.96 -5.02
C GLY A 357 -6.50 -1.11 -6.22
N TRP A 358 -6.50 -1.70 -7.41
CA TRP A 358 -6.76 -1.01 -8.67
C TRP A 358 -7.96 -1.63 -9.42
N GLY A 359 -8.59 -0.86 -10.29
CA GLY A 359 -9.68 -1.30 -11.15
C GLY A 359 -10.81 -2.00 -10.40
N ILE A 360 -11.12 -3.25 -10.80
CA ILE A 360 -12.20 -4.05 -10.20
C ILE A 360 -11.99 -4.32 -8.70
N PHE A 361 -10.75 -4.43 -8.22
CA PHE A 361 -10.45 -4.71 -6.81
C PHE A 361 -10.81 -3.51 -5.93
N ARG A 362 -10.41 -2.29 -6.36
CA ARG A 362 -10.80 -1.04 -5.70
C ARG A 362 -12.32 -0.89 -5.69
N TRP A 363 -12.98 -1.18 -6.82
CA TRP A 363 -14.43 -1.14 -6.93
C TRP A 363 -15.12 -2.08 -5.94
N VAL A 364 -14.67 -3.34 -5.83
CA VAL A 364 -15.20 -4.32 -4.87
C VAL A 364 -15.00 -3.84 -3.44
N ASN A 365 -13.84 -3.30 -3.09
CA ASN A 365 -13.60 -2.76 -1.76
C ASN A 365 -14.50 -1.56 -1.46
N GLN A 366 -14.57 -0.59 -2.35
CA GLN A 366 -15.27 0.66 -2.14
C GLN A 366 -16.79 0.50 -2.07
N TYR A 367 -17.37 -0.37 -2.91
CA TYR A 367 -18.83 -0.49 -3.04
C TYR A 367 -19.42 -1.74 -2.39
N PHE A 368 -18.62 -2.69 -2.00
CA PHE A 368 -19.10 -3.93 -1.38
C PHE A 368 -18.45 -4.20 -0.01
N VAL A 369 -17.12 -4.28 0.08
CA VAL A 369 -16.43 -4.71 1.31
C VAL A 369 -16.57 -3.65 2.41
N ILE A 370 -16.18 -2.39 2.14
CA ILE A 370 -16.21 -1.30 3.13
C ILE A 370 -17.64 -0.99 3.61
N PRO A 371 -18.65 -0.83 2.74
CA PRO A 371 -20.02 -0.62 3.20
C PRO A 371 -20.55 -1.77 4.05
N LEU A 372 -20.25 -3.02 3.68
CA LEU A 372 -20.66 -4.18 4.45
C LEU A 372 -19.92 -4.26 5.80
N PHE A 373 -18.61 -3.99 5.80
CA PHE A 373 -17.80 -3.93 7.00
C PHE A 373 -18.30 -2.86 7.98
N ASN A 374 -18.54 -1.65 7.50
CA ASN A 374 -19.08 -0.55 8.32
C ASN A 374 -20.48 -0.84 8.82
N PHE A 375 -21.35 -1.43 7.99
CA PHE A 375 -22.69 -1.83 8.40
C PHE A 375 -22.65 -2.86 9.54
N LEU A 376 -21.84 -3.90 9.40
CA LEU A 376 -21.67 -4.91 10.46
C LEU A 376 -21.06 -4.31 11.72
N GLY A 377 -20.11 -3.36 11.59
CA GLY A 377 -19.47 -2.68 12.70
C GLY A 377 -20.41 -1.85 13.58
N GLN A 378 -21.57 -1.44 13.06
CA GLN A 378 -22.59 -0.76 13.87
C GLN A 378 -23.25 -1.67 14.92
N PHE A 379 -23.27 -2.98 14.67
CA PHE A 379 -23.95 -3.97 15.54
C PHE A 379 -22.97 -4.88 16.28
N ILE A 380 -21.73 -4.99 15.81
CA ILE A 380 -20.75 -5.98 16.27
C ILE A 380 -19.50 -5.28 16.76
N TYR A 381 -19.25 -5.33 18.05
CA TYR A 381 -18.07 -4.72 18.67
C TYR A 381 -16.79 -5.56 18.51
N SER A 382 -16.92 -6.88 18.30
CA SER A 382 -15.78 -7.77 18.12
C SER A 382 -15.41 -7.87 16.65
N TYR A 383 -14.29 -7.29 16.25
CA TYR A 383 -13.82 -7.33 14.86
C TYR A 383 -13.49 -8.73 14.35
N GLY A 384 -13.05 -9.65 15.22
CA GLY A 384 -12.90 -11.05 14.83
C GLY A 384 -14.23 -11.70 14.46
N LEU A 385 -15.31 -11.45 15.22
CA LEU A 385 -16.66 -11.91 14.87
C LEU A 385 -17.17 -11.21 13.60
N LEU A 386 -16.85 -9.94 13.43
CA LEU A 386 -17.19 -9.18 12.23
C LEU A 386 -16.55 -9.80 10.98
N ILE A 387 -15.27 -10.13 11.02
CA ILE A 387 -14.54 -10.82 9.93
C ILE A 387 -15.18 -12.18 9.65
N PHE A 388 -15.57 -12.94 10.68
CA PHE A 388 -16.28 -14.20 10.52
C PHE A 388 -17.60 -14.03 9.77
N LEU A 389 -18.45 -13.09 10.20
CA LEU A 389 -19.76 -12.83 9.57
C LEU A 389 -19.60 -12.26 8.14
N LEU A 390 -18.65 -11.36 7.93
CA LEU A 390 -18.30 -10.90 6.59
C LEU A 390 -17.96 -12.09 5.68
N THR A 391 -17.15 -13.02 6.18
CA THR A 391 -16.77 -14.23 5.45
C THR A 391 -17.97 -15.11 5.13
N VAL A 392 -18.87 -15.33 6.09
CA VAL A 392 -20.10 -16.11 5.90
C VAL A 392 -21.00 -15.45 4.84
N ILE A 393 -21.20 -14.13 4.90
CA ILE A 393 -22.02 -13.39 3.92
C ILE A 393 -21.44 -13.51 2.52
N VAL A 394 -20.13 -13.31 2.36
CA VAL A 394 -19.43 -13.48 1.08
C VAL A 394 -19.61 -14.91 0.54
N LYS A 395 -19.47 -15.94 1.40
CA LYS A 395 -19.68 -17.35 1.03
C LYS A 395 -21.13 -17.65 0.67
N LEU A 396 -22.09 -17.05 1.32
CA LEU A 396 -23.52 -17.19 0.97
C LEU A 396 -23.83 -16.55 -0.40
N ILE A 397 -23.30 -15.39 -0.69
CA ILE A 397 -23.47 -14.74 -1.99
C ILE A 397 -22.85 -15.59 -3.11
N LEU A 398 -21.68 -16.20 -2.86
CA LEU A 398 -21.00 -17.07 -3.81
C LEU A 398 -21.56 -18.51 -3.86
N PHE A 399 -22.44 -18.88 -2.91
CA PHE A 399 -22.97 -20.24 -2.78
C PHE A 399 -23.58 -20.82 -4.07
N PRO A 400 -24.46 -20.10 -4.83
CA PRO A 400 -25.05 -20.65 -6.05
C PRO A 400 -23.99 -21.01 -7.11
N LEU A 401 -22.91 -20.23 -7.18
CA LEU A 401 -21.79 -20.43 -8.11
C LEU A 401 -20.92 -21.61 -7.66
N THR A 402 -20.62 -21.68 -6.36
CA THR A 402 -19.87 -22.79 -5.76
C THR A 402 -20.61 -24.12 -5.94
N TYR A 403 -21.92 -24.14 -5.75
CA TYR A 403 -22.76 -25.31 -5.97
C TYR A 403 -22.73 -25.79 -7.44
N LYS A 404 -22.86 -24.87 -8.40
CA LYS A 404 -22.79 -25.20 -9.85
C LYS A 404 -21.44 -25.79 -10.23
N SER A 405 -20.35 -25.26 -9.67
CA SER A 405 -19.01 -25.80 -9.89
C SER A 405 -18.83 -27.18 -9.31
N TYR A 406 -19.24 -27.35 -8.04
CA TYR A 406 -19.19 -28.65 -7.40
C TYR A 406 -19.99 -29.70 -8.20
N MET A 407 -21.18 -29.34 -8.67
CA MET A 407 -22.00 -30.20 -9.52
C MET A 407 -21.27 -30.57 -10.83
N SER A 408 -20.53 -29.64 -11.43
CA SER A 408 -19.72 -29.95 -12.62
C SER A 408 -18.57 -30.90 -12.31
N SER A 409 -17.89 -30.71 -11.20
CA SER A 409 -16.84 -31.62 -10.72
C SER A 409 -17.41 -33.02 -10.39
N ALA A 410 -18.59 -33.09 -9.76
CA ALA A 410 -19.28 -34.33 -9.48
C ALA A 410 -19.65 -35.08 -10.79
N LYS A 411 -20.13 -34.37 -11.82
CA LYS A 411 -20.39 -34.99 -13.14
C LYS A 411 -19.13 -35.62 -13.75
N MET A 412 -17.99 -34.94 -13.68
CA MET A 412 -16.73 -35.46 -14.21
C MET A 412 -16.25 -36.70 -13.40
N ARG A 413 -16.44 -36.65 -12.07
CA ARG A 413 -16.07 -37.79 -11.19
C ARG A 413 -16.87 -39.04 -11.51
N VAL A 414 -18.17 -38.92 -11.69
CA VAL A 414 -19.07 -40.06 -12.02
C VAL A 414 -18.75 -40.64 -13.40
N LEU A 415 -18.20 -39.85 -14.33
CA LEU A 415 -17.75 -40.33 -15.66
C LEU A 415 -16.35 -40.93 -15.67
N ARG A 416 -15.65 -40.93 -14.52
CA ARG A 416 -14.28 -41.43 -14.39
C ARG A 416 -14.06 -42.86 -14.95
N PRO A 417 -14.90 -43.88 -14.69
CA PRO A 417 -14.72 -45.21 -15.25
C PRO A 417 -14.64 -45.19 -16.77
N GLN A 418 -15.51 -44.40 -17.44
CA GLN A 418 -15.53 -44.25 -18.89
C GLN A 418 -14.32 -43.52 -19.44
N VAL A 419 -13.74 -42.59 -18.66
CA VAL A 419 -12.48 -41.92 -19.00
C VAL A 419 -11.31 -42.90 -18.90
N GLU A 420 -11.32 -43.81 -17.91
CA GLU A 420 -10.31 -44.84 -17.75
C GLU A 420 -10.35 -45.85 -18.91
N GLU A 421 -11.54 -46.22 -19.40
CA GLU A 421 -11.72 -47.01 -20.63
C GLU A 421 -11.13 -46.32 -21.87
N LEU A 422 -11.36 -45.02 -22.01
CA LEU A 422 -10.78 -44.24 -23.10
C LEU A 422 -9.26 -44.14 -23.00
N ASN A 423 -8.71 -44.03 -21.79
CA ASN A 423 -7.26 -44.04 -21.55
C ASN A 423 -6.64 -45.41 -21.94
N ALA A 424 -7.33 -46.51 -21.65
CA ALA A 424 -6.90 -47.85 -22.04
C ALA A 424 -6.99 -48.06 -23.58
N LYS A 425 -8.01 -47.46 -24.23
CA LYS A 425 -8.22 -47.57 -25.69
C LYS A 425 -7.17 -46.77 -26.48
N TYR A 426 -6.65 -45.65 -25.94
CA TYR A 426 -5.67 -44.81 -26.58
C TYR A 426 -4.37 -44.71 -25.76
N PRO A 427 -3.58 -45.79 -25.65
CA PRO A 427 -2.37 -45.82 -24.84
C PRO A 427 -1.21 -45.08 -25.54
N GLY A 428 -0.25 -44.58 -24.74
CA GLY A 428 0.97 -43.93 -25.24
C GLY A 428 0.84 -42.42 -25.49
N GLN A 429 1.98 -41.78 -25.71
CA GLN A 429 2.05 -40.33 -26.00
C GLN A 429 1.65 -39.99 -27.43
N ASP A 430 1.86 -40.90 -28.36
CA ASP A 430 1.54 -40.71 -29.78
C ASP A 430 0.02 -40.54 -30.01
N LYS A 431 -0.82 -41.13 -29.16
CA LYS A 431 -2.28 -41.04 -29.20
C LYS A 431 -2.85 -40.03 -28.20
N ALA A 432 -2.02 -39.21 -27.58
CA ALA A 432 -2.47 -38.26 -26.55
C ALA A 432 -3.54 -37.28 -27.05
N VAL A 433 -3.42 -36.80 -28.29
CA VAL A 433 -4.37 -35.86 -28.92
C VAL A 433 -5.72 -36.55 -29.19
N GLU A 434 -5.71 -37.78 -29.71
CA GLU A 434 -6.92 -38.56 -29.96
C GLU A 434 -7.65 -38.90 -28.66
N ARG A 435 -6.89 -39.32 -27.63
CA ARG A 435 -7.39 -39.56 -26.27
C ARG A 435 -8.05 -38.29 -25.69
N GLN A 436 -7.38 -37.16 -25.75
CA GLN A 436 -7.92 -35.87 -25.26
C GLN A 436 -9.21 -35.49 -25.97
N ARG A 437 -9.26 -35.69 -27.29
CA ARG A 437 -10.46 -35.43 -28.10
C ARG A 437 -11.62 -36.34 -27.70
N ALA A 438 -11.38 -37.65 -27.52
CA ALA A 438 -12.40 -38.62 -27.11
C ALA A 438 -12.95 -38.28 -25.70
N ILE A 439 -12.08 -37.88 -24.73
CA ILE A 439 -12.50 -37.46 -23.40
C ILE A 439 -13.34 -36.19 -23.46
N MET A 440 -12.95 -35.18 -24.26
CA MET A 440 -13.73 -33.95 -24.43
C MET A 440 -15.08 -34.20 -25.08
N GLU A 441 -15.14 -35.13 -26.03
CA GLU A 441 -16.41 -35.57 -26.65
C GLU A 441 -17.33 -36.29 -25.66
N LEU A 442 -16.79 -37.18 -24.82
CA LEU A 442 -17.51 -37.80 -23.71
C LEU A 442 -18.14 -36.77 -22.78
N TYR A 443 -17.34 -35.81 -22.29
CA TYR A 443 -17.82 -34.75 -21.40
C TYR A 443 -18.88 -33.86 -22.09
N SER A 444 -18.68 -33.51 -23.34
CA SER A 444 -19.62 -32.71 -24.10
C SER A 444 -20.97 -33.42 -24.30
N ARG A 445 -20.95 -34.72 -24.64
CA ARG A 445 -22.17 -35.55 -24.78
C ARG A 445 -22.93 -35.73 -23.49
N ALA A 446 -22.19 -35.90 -22.39
CA ALA A 446 -22.79 -36.04 -21.07
C ALA A 446 -23.28 -34.69 -20.48
N GLY A 447 -22.96 -33.56 -21.09
CA GLY A 447 -23.28 -32.23 -20.55
C GLY A 447 -22.47 -31.89 -19.28
N ALA A 448 -21.24 -32.41 -19.20
CA ALA A 448 -20.24 -32.05 -18.24
C ALA A 448 -19.25 -31.07 -18.86
N SER A 449 -18.85 -30.02 -18.13
CA SER A 449 -17.88 -29.03 -18.63
C SER A 449 -16.65 -29.02 -17.74
N PRO A 450 -15.46 -29.38 -18.23
CA PRO A 450 -14.24 -29.32 -17.43
C PRO A 450 -13.88 -27.89 -16.99
N MET A 451 -14.32 -26.89 -17.75
CA MET A 451 -14.08 -25.48 -17.39
C MET A 451 -15.05 -24.96 -16.32
N ALA A 452 -16.21 -25.58 -16.12
CA ALA A 452 -17.15 -25.11 -15.09
C ALA A 452 -16.61 -25.33 -13.66
N GLY A 453 -15.63 -26.20 -13.46
CA GLY A 453 -14.96 -26.41 -12.18
C GLY A 453 -14.08 -25.24 -11.73
N CYS A 454 -13.50 -24.46 -12.64
CA CYS A 454 -12.64 -23.33 -12.30
C CYS A 454 -13.39 -21.97 -12.25
N VAL A 455 -14.64 -21.90 -12.74
CA VAL A 455 -15.43 -20.65 -12.77
C VAL A 455 -15.56 -19.98 -11.39
N PRO A 456 -15.84 -20.69 -10.27
CA PRO A 456 -15.91 -20.05 -8.97
C PRO A 456 -14.58 -19.47 -8.51
N MET A 457 -13.47 -20.13 -8.80
CA MET A 457 -12.14 -19.63 -8.48
C MET A 457 -11.91 -18.28 -9.19
N LEU A 458 -12.26 -18.18 -10.47
CA LEU A 458 -12.14 -16.93 -11.25
C LEU A 458 -13.05 -15.82 -10.72
N LEU A 459 -14.28 -16.15 -10.29
CA LEU A 459 -15.22 -15.19 -9.72
C LEU A 459 -14.90 -14.80 -8.27
N GLN A 460 -14.29 -15.71 -7.51
CA GLN A 460 -13.82 -15.44 -6.15
C GLN A 460 -12.55 -14.60 -6.13
N MET A 461 -11.72 -14.65 -7.18
CA MET A 461 -10.44 -13.91 -7.26
C MET A 461 -10.58 -12.40 -7.01
N PRO A 462 -11.54 -11.67 -7.62
CA PRO A 462 -11.69 -10.25 -7.35
C PRO A 462 -11.97 -9.93 -5.88
N ILE A 463 -12.83 -10.72 -5.23
CA ILE A 463 -13.14 -10.54 -3.80
C ILE A 463 -11.93 -10.89 -2.94
N LEU A 464 -11.23 -11.97 -3.29
CA LEU A 464 -10.05 -12.43 -2.57
C LEU A 464 -8.93 -11.38 -2.58
N VAL A 465 -8.61 -10.83 -3.78
CA VAL A 465 -7.59 -9.80 -3.93
C VAL A 465 -8.04 -8.49 -3.30
N ALA A 466 -9.33 -8.14 -3.40
CA ALA A 466 -9.87 -6.97 -2.74
C ALA A 466 -9.66 -7.04 -1.21
N LEU A 467 -10.01 -8.16 -0.60
CA LEU A 467 -9.81 -8.36 0.85
C LEU A 467 -8.33 -8.45 1.25
N PHE A 468 -7.48 -8.99 0.37
CA PHE A 468 -6.03 -8.98 0.57
C PHE A 468 -5.47 -7.56 0.65
N MET A 469 -6.02 -6.62 -0.12
CA MET A 469 -5.65 -5.20 -0.06
C MET A 469 -6.33 -4.47 1.11
N PHE A 470 -7.58 -4.81 1.41
CA PHE A 470 -8.37 -4.15 2.44
C PHE A 470 -7.85 -4.41 3.87
N PHE A 471 -7.65 -5.68 4.27
CA PHE A 471 -7.33 -6.00 5.66
C PHE A 471 -6.06 -5.34 6.19
N PRO A 472 -4.94 -5.28 5.45
CA PRO A 472 -3.74 -4.59 5.91
C PRO A 472 -3.89 -3.07 5.99
N SER A 473 -4.86 -2.48 5.25
CA SER A 473 -5.08 -1.03 5.22
C SER A 473 -6.26 -0.57 6.10
N ALA A 474 -6.99 -1.51 6.72
CA ALA A 474 -8.12 -1.20 7.58
C ALA A 474 -7.64 -0.79 8.98
N ILE A 475 -7.59 0.53 9.24
CA ILE A 475 -7.20 1.08 10.54
C ILE A 475 -8.13 0.62 11.68
N GLU A 476 -9.36 0.28 11.36
CA GLU A 476 -10.36 -0.22 12.32
C GLU A 476 -9.94 -1.52 12.99
N LEU A 477 -9.04 -2.29 12.37
CA LEU A 477 -8.50 -3.54 12.95
C LEU A 477 -7.31 -3.31 13.88
N ARG A 478 -6.77 -2.09 13.88
CA ARG A 478 -5.59 -1.73 14.66
C ARG A 478 -5.89 -1.81 16.17
N HIS A 479 -5.02 -2.52 16.89
CA HIS A 479 -5.15 -2.80 18.33
C HIS A 479 -6.43 -3.55 18.71
N GLN A 480 -7.11 -4.21 17.76
CA GLN A 480 -8.27 -5.05 18.04
C GLN A 480 -7.83 -6.49 18.30
N SER A 481 -8.16 -7.01 19.47
CA SER A 481 -7.81 -8.37 19.87
C SER A 481 -8.89 -9.38 19.48
N PHE A 482 -8.49 -10.61 19.14
CA PHE A 482 -9.39 -11.72 18.93
C PHE A 482 -8.73 -13.06 19.20
N LEU A 483 -9.35 -13.89 20.05
CA LEU A 483 -8.80 -15.16 20.55
C LEU A 483 -7.40 -14.96 21.16
N TRP A 484 -6.36 -15.51 20.54
CA TRP A 484 -4.96 -15.38 20.95
C TRP A 484 -4.22 -14.23 20.27
N ALA A 485 -4.80 -13.64 19.22
CA ALA A 485 -4.21 -12.49 18.56
C ALA A 485 -4.50 -11.22 19.38
N HIS A 486 -3.46 -10.53 19.81
CA HIS A 486 -3.57 -9.27 20.54
C HIS A 486 -3.95 -8.10 19.64
N ASP A 487 -3.64 -8.21 18.34
CA ASP A 487 -3.88 -7.17 17.34
C ASP A 487 -4.14 -7.81 15.97
N LEU A 488 -5.32 -7.53 15.39
CA LEU A 488 -5.72 -8.07 14.09
C LEU A 488 -5.04 -7.37 12.90
N SER A 489 -4.46 -6.19 13.12
CA SER A 489 -3.74 -5.44 12.08
C SER A 489 -2.30 -5.90 11.88
N THR A 490 -1.73 -6.63 12.82
CA THR A 490 -0.38 -7.20 12.75
C THR A 490 -0.41 -8.72 12.87
N TYR A 491 0.77 -9.36 12.79
CA TYR A 491 0.87 -10.83 12.91
C TYR A 491 0.64 -11.30 14.36
N ASP A 492 0.01 -12.47 14.50
CA ASP A 492 -0.15 -13.18 15.78
C ASP A 492 1.05 -14.10 16.02
N ALA A 493 1.88 -13.80 17.01
CA ALA A 493 3.04 -14.60 17.36
C ALA A 493 2.75 -15.49 18.58
N ILE A 494 2.58 -16.79 18.38
CA ILE A 494 2.48 -17.76 19.50
C ILE A 494 3.85 -18.21 19.99
N VAL A 495 4.84 -18.20 19.10
CA VAL A 495 6.25 -18.47 19.39
C VAL A 495 7.07 -17.38 18.69
N SER A 496 8.00 -16.77 19.42
CA SER A 496 8.95 -15.81 18.86
C SER A 496 10.35 -16.08 19.42
N TRP A 497 11.38 -15.73 18.64
CA TRP A 497 12.78 -15.86 19.01
C TRP A 497 13.57 -14.63 18.59
N ASN A 498 14.63 -14.31 19.35
CA ASN A 498 15.45 -13.13 19.11
C ASN A 498 16.70 -13.40 18.24
N THR A 499 16.97 -14.67 17.95
CA THR A 499 18.16 -15.06 17.19
C THR A 499 17.94 -14.82 15.70
N TYR A 500 18.87 -14.10 15.05
CA TYR A 500 18.86 -13.98 13.61
C TYR A 500 19.30 -15.30 12.96
N ILE A 501 18.41 -15.88 12.14
CA ILE A 501 18.68 -17.11 11.38
C ILE A 501 18.76 -16.74 9.91
N PRO A 502 19.95 -16.87 9.24
CA PRO A 502 20.12 -16.57 7.82
C PRO A 502 19.07 -17.34 6.99
N ILE A 503 18.51 -16.70 5.96
CA ILE A 503 17.45 -17.23 5.07
C ILE A 503 16.07 -17.28 5.75
N ILE A 504 15.97 -17.70 7.03
CA ILE A 504 14.67 -17.80 7.71
C ILE A 504 14.18 -16.42 8.12
N THR A 505 14.97 -15.69 8.91
CA THR A 505 14.59 -14.37 9.43
C THR A 505 14.18 -13.36 8.36
N PRO A 506 14.89 -13.22 7.21
CA PRO A 506 14.51 -12.24 6.20
C PRO A 506 13.16 -12.52 5.51
N TYR A 507 12.80 -13.80 5.32
CA TYR A 507 11.61 -14.21 4.55
C TYR A 507 10.45 -14.66 5.42
N PHE A 508 10.72 -15.42 6.48
CA PHE A 508 9.71 -15.98 7.37
C PHE A 508 9.46 -15.11 8.60
N GLY A 509 10.48 -14.37 9.06
CA GLY A 509 10.45 -13.62 10.32
C GLY A 509 11.00 -14.43 11.50
N ASN A 510 10.91 -13.83 12.70
CA ASN A 510 11.38 -14.42 13.97
C ASN A 510 10.22 -14.90 14.83
N HIS A 511 9.14 -15.36 14.22
CA HIS A 511 7.93 -15.79 14.91
C HIS A 511 7.14 -16.81 14.09
N ILE A 512 6.21 -17.49 14.73
CA ILE A 512 5.20 -18.34 14.10
C ILE A 512 3.82 -17.79 14.40
N SER A 513 3.08 -17.42 13.34
CA SER A 513 1.68 -17.03 13.43
C SER A 513 0.78 -18.27 13.45
N LEU A 514 -0.06 -18.38 14.47
CA LEU A 514 -0.98 -19.53 14.60
C LEU A 514 -2.10 -19.48 13.55
N PHE A 515 -2.66 -18.29 13.27
CA PHE A 515 -3.65 -18.17 12.20
C PHE A 515 -3.07 -18.54 10.83
N CYS A 516 -1.83 -18.16 10.55
CA CYS A 516 -1.14 -18.56 9.33
C CYS A 516 -0.90 -20.08 9.27
N LEU A 517 -0.52 -20.70 10.38
CA LEU A 517 -0.37 -22.15 10.48
C LEU A 517 -1.70 -22.88 10.24
N LEU A 518 -2.79 -22.44 10.91
CA LEU A 518 -4.13 -22.99 10.73
C LEU A 518 -4.63 -22.83 9.29
N MET A 519 -4.40 -21.66 8.69
CA MET A 519 -4.67 -21.39 7.27
C MET A 519 -3.93 -22.39 6.38
N THR A 520 -2.66 -22.65 6.64
CA THR A 520 -1.84 -23.58 5.87
C THR A 520 -2.34 -25.03 5.98
N VAL A 521 -2.61 -25.48 7.20
CA VAL A 521 -3.15 -26.83 7.46
C VAL A 521 -4.49 -27.02 6.75
N THR A 522 -5.41 -26.05 6.87
CA THR A 522 -6.71 -26.13 6.19
C THR A 522 -6.57 -26.10 4.67
N ASN A 523 -5.63 -25.34 4.12
CA ASN A 523 -5.34 -25.33 2.68
C ASN A 523 -4.75 -26.66 2.19
N ILE A 524 -3.89 -27.34 2.98
CA ILE A 524 -3.39 -28.68 2.67
C ILE A 524 -4.55 -29.70 2.65
N ILE A 525 -5.42 -29.65 3.66
CA ILE A 525 -6.62 -30.49 3.72
C ILE A 525 -7.52 -30.23 2.50
N TYR A 526 -7.80 -28.98 2.19
CA TYR A 526 -8.60 -28.58 1.03
C TYR A 526 -7.98 -29.05 -0.30
N THR A 527 -6.66 -28.91 -0.44
CA THR A 527 -5.93 -29.41 -1.61
C THR A 527 -6.10 -30.92 -1.79
N LYS A 528 -6.03 -31.70 -0.69
CA LYS A 528 -6.28 -33.14 -0.71
C LYS A 528 -7.72 -33.45 -1.18
N PHE A 529 -8.73 -32.78 -0.60
CA PHE A 529 -10.13 -32.96 -1.02
C PHE A 529 -10.34 -32.62 -2.50
N ASN A 530 -9.76 -31.53 -2.99
CA ASN A 530 -9.86 -31.13 -4.40
C ASN A 530 -9.17 -32.12 -5.34
N MET A 531 -8.01 -32.64 -4.96
CA MET A 531 -7.30 -33.63 -5.76
C MET A 531 -8.11 -34.92 -5.90
N ASP A 532 -8.74 -35.35 -4.81
CA ASP A 532 -9.61 -36.54 -4.82
C ASP A 532 -10.83 -36.33 -5.73
N GLN A 533 -11.34 -35.09 -5.81
CA GLN A 533 -12.47 -34.74 -6.66
C GLN A 533 -12.10 -34.52 -8.13
N THR A 534 -10.91 -33.97 -8.40
CA THR A 534 -10.45 -33.67 -9.78
C THR A 534 -9.68 -34.85 -10.40
N ASN A 535 -9.52 -35.95 -9.70
CA ASN A 535 -8.88 -37.15 -10.23
C ASN A 535 -9.80 -37.83 -11.24
N THR A 536 -9.86 -37.24 -12.45
CA THR A 536 -10.74 -37.62 -13.57
C THR A 536 -10.13 -38.73 -14.43
N GLY A 537 -9.17 -39.53 -13.94
CA GLY A 537 -8.48 -40.54 -14.74
C GLY A 537 -7.54 -39.98 -15.81
N GLN A 538 -7.44 -38.67 -15.95
CA GLN A 538 -6.47 -38.01 -16.81
C GLN A 538 -5.06 -38.17 -16.25
N GLN A 539 -4.11 -38.55 -17.08
CA GLN A 539 -2.71 -38.73 -16.68
C GLN A 539 -2.16 -37.37 -16.23
N GLN A 540 -2.03 -37.19 -14.92
CA GLN A 540 -1.47 -35.97 -14.34
C GLN A 540 0.00 -35.85 -14.76
N MET A 541 0.41 -34.64 -15.17
CA MET A 541 1.83 -34.37 -15.45
C MET A 541 2.69 -34.73 -14.23
N PRO A 542 3.82 -35.43 -14.43
CA PRO A 542 4.73 -35.75 -13.34
C PRO A 542 5.12 -34.45 -12.61
N GLY A 543 5.02 -34.43 -11.27
CA GLY A 543 5.36 -33.28 -10.45
C GLY A 543 4.20 -32.32 -10.13
N MET A 544 3.08 -32.31 -10.87
CA MET A 544 1.95 -31.41 -10.60
C MET A 544 1.35 -31.63 -9.21
N LYS A 545 1.28 -32.89 -8.74
CA LYS A 545 0.84 -33.22 -7.39
C LYS A 545 1.74 -32.63 -6.31
N ALA A 546 3.05 -32.68 -6.51
CA ALA A 546 4.02 -32.09 -5.58
C ALA A 546 3.88 -30.55 -5.55
N MET A 547 3.72 -29.91 -6.71
CA MET A 547 3.54 -28.48 -6.83
C MET A 547 2.27 -27.99 -6.11
N MET A 548 1.16 -28.74 -6.18
CA MET A 548 -0.09 -28.40 -5.49
C MET A 548 0.05 -28.43 -3.95
N TYR A 549 0.87 -29.32 -3.39
CA TYR A 549 1.15 -29.33 -1.95
C TYR A 549 2.23 -28.33 -1.53
N MET A 550 3.14 -27.98 -2.44
CA MET A 550 4.16 -26.96 -2.18
C MET A 550 3.54 -25.56 -2.05
N MET A 551 2.46 -25.27 -2.80
CA MET A 551 1.83 -23.94 -2.78
C MET A 551 1.35 -23.51 -1.37
N PRO A 552 0.60 -24.33 -0.58
CA PRO A 552 0.26 -23.97 0.80
C PRO A 552 1.46 -23.75 1.72
N LEU A 553 2.55 -24.52 1.52
CA LEU A 553 3.80 -24.33 2.28
C LEU A 553 4.51 -23.03 1.93
N MET A 554 4.51 -22.63 0.65
CA MET A 554 4.99 -21.31 0.25
C MET A 554 4.13 -20.19 0.84
N MET A 555 2.81 -20.39 0.88
CA MET A 555 1.90 -19.44 1.53
C MET A 555 2.22 -19.25 3.01
N LEU A 556 2.61 -20.31 3.74
CA LEU A 556 3.04 -20.21 5.13
C LEU A 556 4.22 -19.22 5.27
N VAL A 557 5.24 -19.35 4.42
CA VAL A 557 6.41 -18.48 4.45
C VAL A 557 6.04 -17.03 4.12
N PHE A 558 5.19 -16.85 3.13
CA PHE A 558 4.80 -15.50 2.66
C PHE A 558 3.87 -14.79 3.66
N PHE A 559 2.85 -15.49 4.19
CA PHE A 559 1.81 -14.88 5.03
C PHE A 559 2.14 -14.84 6.52
N ASN A 560 3.23 -15.46 6.97
CA ASN A 560 3.58 -15.49 8.39
C ASN A 560 3.80 -14.10 9.00
N GLN A 561 4.22 -13.12 8.20
CA GLN A 561 4.45 -11.73 8.64
C GLN A 561 3.24 -10.82 8.37
N TYR A 562 2.14 -11.33 7.82
CA TYR A 562 0.97 -10.54 7.47
C TYR A 562 -0.01 -10.39 8.65
N ALA A 563 -0.90 -9.41 8.52
CA ALA A 563 -1.94 -9.13 9.49
C ALA A 563 -2.76 -10.39 9.84
N SER A 564 -2.94 -10.64 11.14
CA SER A 564 -3.67 -11.81 11.65
C SER A 564 -5.15 -11.80 11.23
N GLY A 565 -5.77 -10.64 11.04
CA GLY A 565 -7.10 -10.51 10.47
C GLY A 565 -7.23 -11.10 9.07
N LEU A 566 -6.20 -10.94 8.22
CA LEU A 566 -6.16 -11.52 6.88
C LEU A 566 -5.99 -13.04 6.91
N THR A 567 -5.04 -13.55 7.70
CA THR A 567 -4.79 -15.00 7.82
C THR A 567 -5.96 -15.72 8.47
N TYR A 568 -6.63 -15.08 9.44
CA TYR A 568 -7.88 -15.54 10.03
C TYR A 568 -9.02 -15.62 9.00
N TYR A 569 -9.22 -14.58 8.19
CA TYR A 569 -10.20 -14.60 7.10
C TYR A 569 -9.94 -15.80 6.15
N TYR A 570 -8.70 -16.00 5.71
CA TYR A 570 -8.34 -17.11 4.82
C TYR A 570 -8.58 -18.47 5.47
N PHE A 571 -8.23 -18.63 6.75
CA PHE A 571 -8.50 -19.82 7.53
C PHE A 571 -9.99 -20.16 7.54
N ILE A 572 -10.83 -19.23 7.98
CA ILE A 572 -12.29 -19.41 8.05
C ILE A 572 -12.91 -19.62 6.67
N SER A 573 -12.49 -18.85 5.68
CA SER A 573 -12.97 -18.96 4.30
C SER A 573 -12.71 -20.35 3.72
N THR A 574 -11.52 -20.92 3.97
CA THR A 574 -11.16 -22.28 3.54
C THR A 574 -11.92 -23.34 4.32
N LEU A 575 -12.07 -23.17 5.63
CA LEU A 575 -12.84 -24.07 6.49
C LEU A 575 -14.30 -24.18 6.04
N ILE A 576 -14.96 -23.02 5.78
CA ILE A 576 -16.32 -22.98 5.24
C ILE A 576 -16.39 -23.69 3.88
N THR A 577 -15.38 -23.50 3.01
CA THR A 577 -15.35 -24.18 1.71
C THR A 577 -15.23 -25.68 1.85
N ILE A 578 -14.42 -26.18 2.79
CA ILE A 578 -14.34 -27.62 3.11
C ILE A 578 -15.70 -28.11 3.58
N LEU A 579 -16.34 -27.41 4.51
CA LEU A 579 -17.65 -27.76 5.03
C LEU A 579 -18.72 -27.81 3.91
N GLN A 580 -18.77 -26.80 3.05
CA GLN A 580 -19.66 -26.77 1.88
C GLN A 580 -19.39 -27.98 0.96
N THR A 581 -18.14 -28.31 0.71
CA THR A 581 -17.73 -29.43 -0.12
C THR A 581 -18.20 -30.76 0.47
N VAL A 582 -18.05 -30.94 1.79
CA VAL A 582 -18.52 -32.14 2.51
C VAL A 582 -20.05 -32.23 2.44
N ILE A 583 -20.78 -31.14 2.71
CA ILE A 583 -22.26 -31.09 2.60
C ILE A 583 -22.70 -31.50 1.20
N PHE A 584 -22.11 -30.91 0.15
CA PHE A 584 -22.45 -31.24 -1.23
C PHE A 584 -22.20 -32.70 -1.55
N ARG A 585 -21.11 -33.31 -1.02
CA ARG A 585 -20.78 -34.71 -1.22
C ARG A 585 -21.85 -35.63 -0.66
N TYR A 586 -22.42 -35.33 0.50
CA TYR A 586 -23.48 -36.12 1.12
C TYR A 586 -24.85 -35.87 0.48
N THR A 587 -25.10 -34.68 -0.06
CA THR A 587 -26.39 -34.27 -0.62
C THR A 587 -26.60 -34.75 -2.05
N ILE A 588 -25.52 -34.91 -2.83
CA ILE A 588 -25.59 -35.29 -4.25
C ILE A 588 -25.53 -36.81 -4.37
N ASN A 589 -26.60 -37.36 -4.89
CA ASN A 589 -26.68 -38.80 -5.21
C ASN A 589 -26.00 -39.06 -6.56
N GLU A 590 -24.84 -39.73 -6.51
CA GLU A 590 -24.00 -39.99 -7.70
C GLU A 590 -24.68 -40.96 -8.70
N ASP A 591 -25.46 -41.96 -8.24
CA ASP A 591 -26.15 -42.90 -9.11
C ASP A 591 -27.23 -42.21 -9.95
N LYS A 592 -28.04 -41.32 -9.31
CA LYS A 592 -29.04 -40.51 -10.02
C LYS A 592 -28.37 -39.56 -11.00
N LEU A 593 -27.21 -39.02 -10.63
CA LEU A 593 -26.45 -38.14 -11.50
C LEU A 593 -25.93 -38.89 -12.73
N LEU A 594 -25.37 -40.09 -12.56
CA LEU A 594 -24.89 -40.95 -13.64
C LEU A 594 -26.03 -41.29 -14.61
N ALA A 595 -27.19 -41.74 -14.09
CA ALA A 595 -28.34 -42.06 -14.92
C ALA A 595 -28.79 -40.89 -15.78
N LYS A 596 -28.81 -39.67 -15.19
CA LYS A 596 -29.13 -38.42 -15.93
C LYS A 596 -28.10 -38.08 -17.00
N LEU A 597 -26.81 -38.31 -16.74
CA LEU A 597 -25.75 -38.08 -17.73
C LEU A 597 -25.83 -39.08 -18.89
N GLU A 598 -26.19 -40.34 -18.62
CA GLU A 598 -26.41 -41.37 -19.64
C GLU A 598 -27.63 -41.06 -20.53
N GLU A 599 -28.72 -40.55 -19.95
CA GLU A 599 -29.86 -40.04 -20.68
C GLU A 599 -29.48 -38.86 -21.60
N ASN A 600 -28.65 -37.93 -21.10
CA ASN A 600 -28.18 -36.80 -21.88
C ASN A 600 -27.33 -37.20 -23.09
N LYS A 601 -26.56 -38.28 -23.01
CA LYS A 601 -25.78 -38.79 -24.14
C LYS A 601 -26.65 -39.27 -25.31
N LYS A 602 -27.92 -39.64 -25.05
CA LYS A 602 -28.90 -40.04 -26.07
C LYS A 602 -29.51 -38.86 -26.79
N LYS A 603 -29.40 -37.64 -26.25
CA LYS A 603 -29.94 -36.41 -26.84
C LYS A 603 -29.02 -35.86 -27.94
N PRO A 604 -29.55 -35.26 -29.03
CA PRO A 604 -28.72 -34.64 -30.07
C PRO A 604 -27.83 -33.53 -29.48
N MET A 605 -26.57 -33.51 -29.87
CA MET A 605 -25.55 -32.59 -29.35
C MET A 605 -25.86 -31.13 -29.76
N LYS A 606 -26.14 -30.25 -28.80
CA LYS A 606 -26.11 -28.80 -29.01
C LYS A 606 -24.68 -28.32 -28.77
N LYS A 607 -23.90 -28.12 -29.84
CA LYS A 607 -22.56 -27.52 -29.76
C LYS A 607 -22.68 -26.08 -29.29
N SER A 608 -22.10 -25.73 -28.14
CA SER A 608 -22.02 -24.33 -27.72
C SER A 608 -21.09 -23.52 -28.66
N GLY A 609 -21.33 -22.21 -28.80
CA GLY A 609 -20.51 -21.35 -29.66
C GLY A 609 -19.03 -21.35 -29.32
N PHE A 610 -18.70 -21.55 -28.02
CA PHE A 610 -17.32 -21.69 -27.54
C PHE A 610 -16.68 -22.98 -28.03
N MET A 611 -17.40 -24.13 -28.01
CA MET A 611 -16.89 -25.40 -28.50
C MET A 611 -16.66 -25.37 -30.01
N LYS A 612 -17.50 -24.67 -30.78
CA LYS A 612 -17.26 -24.46 -32.22
C LYS A 612 -15.97 -23.70 -32.48
N ARG A 613 -15.73 -22.59 -31.75
CA ARG A 613 -14.50 -21.79 -31.89
C ARG A 613 -13.25 -22.57 -31.48
N LEU A 614 -13.35 -23.39 -30.42
CA LEU A 614 -12.23 -24.25 -29.96
C LEU A 614 -11.89 -25.32 -31.00
N GLU A 615 -12.91 -25.95 -31.60
CA GLU A 615 -12.76 -26.96 -32.66
C GLU A 615 -12.18 -26.33 -33.94
N GLU A 616 -12.59 -25.12 -34.30
CA GLU A 616 -12.04 -24.35 -35.42
C GLU A 616 -10.57 -23.97 -35.18
N ALA A 617 -10.23 -23.50 -33.95
CA ALA A 617 -8.86 -23.20 -33.61
C ALA A 617 -7.95 -24.43 -33.60
N GLN A 618 -8.44 -25.58 -33.12
CA GLN A 618 -7.71 -26.84 -33.17
C GLN A 618 -7.51 -27.35 -34.59
N LYS A 619 -8.53 -27.25 -35.47
CA LYS A 619 -8.42 -27.61 -36.88
C LYS A 619 -7.41 -26.70 -37.60
N ALA A 620 -7.43 -25.40 -37.32
CA ALA A 620 -6.46 -24.46 -37.87
C ALA A 620 -5.02 -24.80 -37.43
N GLN A 621 -4.82 -25.16 -36.16
CA GLN A 621 -3.51 -25.56 -35.63
C GLN A 621 -3.02 -26.88 -36.25
N GLN A 622 -3.89 -27.87 -36.40
CA GLN A 622 -3.55 -29.13 -37.11
C GLN A 622 -3.16 -28.89 -38.55
N ALA A 623 -3.93 -28.08 -39.29
CA ALA A 623 -3.62 -27.73 -40.68
C ALA A 623 -2.27 -26.98 -40.80
N GLN A 624 -1.89 -26.15 -39.80
CA GLN A 624 -0.58 -25.51 -39.75
C GLN A 624 0.55 -26.54 -39.53
N LEU A 625 0.34 -27.48 -38.61
CA LEU A 625 1.33 -28.53 -38.32
C LEU A 625 1.51 -29.48 -39.51
N GLU A 626 0.45 -29.83 -40.23
CA GLU A 626 0.55 -30.63 -41.44
C GLU A 626 1.27 -29.89 -42.58
N ARG A 627 1.00 -28.61 -42.75
CA ARG A 627 1.74 -27.77 -43.71
C ARG A 627 3.24 -27.66 -43.35
N GLN A 628 3.57 -27.54 -42.11
CA GLN A 628 4.98 -27.54 -41.66
C GLN A 628 5.67 -28.90 -41.84
N LYS A 629 4.95 -30.02 -41.62
CA LYS A 629 5.48 -31.37 -41.91
C LYS A 629 5.72 -31.56 -43.40
N GLN A 630 4.78 -31.16 -44.27
CA GLN A 630 4.95 -31.23 -45.72
C GLN A 630 6.09 -30.34 -46.25
N GLN A 631 6.25 -29.14 -45.69
CA GLN A 631 7.39 -28.28 -46.00
C GLN A 631 8.74 -28.88 -45.59
N ARG A 632 8.81 -29.53 -44.40
CA ARG A 632 10.01 -30.24 -43.96
C ARG A 632 10.33 -31.47 -44.81
N GLU A 633 9.33 -32.21 -45.28
CA GLU A 633 9.53 -33.33 -46.19
C GLU A 633 9.99 -32.88 -47.59
N ASN A 634 9.40 -31.81 -48.13
CA ASN A 634 9.81 -31.24 -49.39
C ASN A 634 11.24 -30.65 -49.34
N ASN A 635 11.63 -30.05 -48.22
CA ASN A 635 13.03 -29.57 -48.02
C ASN A 635 14.03 -30.71 -47.79
N ARG A 636 13.59 -31.90 -47.36
CA ARG A 636 14.46 -33.09 -47.27
C ARG A 636 14.63 -33.83 -48.62
N ARG A 637 13.74 -33.59 -49.56
CA ARG A 637 13.81 -34.20 -50.93
C ARG A 637 14.52 -33.32 -51.95
N ARG A 638 14.84 -32.07 -51.57
CA ARG A 638 15.77 -31.19 -52.28
C ARG A 638 17.15 -31.25 -51.61
#